data_31ea371a733517fd9f7789ce744eddaa
#
_entry.id   31ea371a733517fd9f7789ce744eddaa
#
_cell.length_a   1.000
_cell.length_b   1.000
_cell.length_c   1.000
_cell.angle_alpha   90.00
_cell.angle_beta   90.00
_cell.angle_gamma   90.00
#
_symmetry.space_group_name_H-M   'P 1'
#
loop_
_entity.id
_entity.type
_entity.pdbx_description
1 polymer ?
#
loop_
_entity_poly.entity_id
_entity_poly.type
_entity_poly.pdbx_seq_one_letter_code
_entity_poly.pdbx_strand_id
1 'polypeptide(L)'
;MAECHPVGFRFVMEARERGAKIIHIDPRFTRTSATADIYAPLRPGADIAFLGGLINYTIEHDKWFKEYVLQYTNAATIINKDFRDTEDLDGVFSGYNPEKGAYEDPDSWVYEGENVPAAAGHHPAMTGESYSHRAQREQAGPPARDETLQDPRCVFQILKRHFARYTPEFVEQVAGTPKEVFLQVAEAITSNSGRDRTTAFCYAVGWTQHTTGVQLIRTTAILQLLLGNIGRPGGGIMALRGHAAIQGSTDIPTLYNLLPGYLQTPLESNKDFKDYCETLQAPTGWWNNFPKYAVSLFKAFYGDAATEENEWGYQYLPKLPDDGDYSYYPMFFRMKDDKVRGLFVFGENFAVGGPGSGMERDAMRKLEWCVVRDPFLVETAEFWHMDGVDPASVDTEVFYMPAAWSAEKDGSLTNTQRLLQWHDKAVDPPGDARSETWFMVHLGNKLRALYANSQSERDKPLLAMTWNYPLEGAIQEPSVLSVAQEINGYSTVTGEQVPGYAELKDDGSTACGCWIYSGYVPKKDVNLSASRVRDKAGEQTNHSKWGFAWPANRRILYNRASADPQGNPWSERKRLVWWDQSRHDGKGGWTGYDVPDFVESKAPGADADEKGVGMDAHSGSDPFIMQADGRGWLYAPHGLKDGPLPAHYEPFESPTENPLYPKYRSNPAIIVFNRPDNPYNDNPRHGPANPKYPYVVTTYRVTEHHTSGAMSRWNSWLSELQPELFVEIDPELAGEKDIANGDMVTISTSRAEVEARALVTMRMQPMRINGRVTHVIGLPYHWGPAGIVTGDIVNDLIGVGLEPNVQIHEAKAFTCDLRKGARTQGTPASEQRQPNADMTQGGAVDRTHSEGEEMLHHSPLTGLPL
;
A
#
# COMPACT_ATOMS: atom_id res chain seq x y z
N MET A 1 -5.14 -7.21 -14.54
CA MET A 1 -4.72 -5.87 -14.98
C MET A 1 -5.66 -5.31 -16.06
N ALA A 2 -6.05 -6.10 -17.05
CA ALA A 2 -6.95 -5.64 -18.12
C ALA A 2 -8.31 -5.13 -17.61
N GLU A 3 -8.83 -5.67 -16.53
CA GLU A 3 -10.12 -5.29 -15.94
C GLU A 3 -10.00 -4.07 -15.00
N CYS A 4 -8.98 -4.01 -14.14
CA CYS A 4 -8.87 -2.98 -13.08
C CYS A 4 -7.94 -1.82 -13.47
N HIS A 5 -7.06 -1.99 -14.44
CA HIS A 5 -6.10 -0.99 -14.92
C HIS A 5 -6.04 -0.95 -16.46
N PRO A 6 -7.18 -0.71 -17.15
CA PRO A 6 -7.26 -0.86 -18.60
C PRO A 6 -6.35 0.11 -19.34
N VAL A 7 -6.20 1.35 -18.87
CA VAL A 7 -5.29 2.34 -19.49
C VAL A 7 -3.84 1.90 -19.38
N GLY A 8 -3.41 1.33 -18.24
CA GLY A 8 -2.07 0.77 -18.07
C GLY A 8 -1.86 -0.50 -18.91
N PHE A 9 -2.90 -1.30 -19.08
CA PHE A 9 -2.81 -2.58 -19.80
C PHE A 9 -2.50 -2.42 -21.29
N ARG A 10 -2.91 -1.31 -21.92
CA ARG A 10 -2.53 -1.02 -23.31
C ARG A 10 -1.00 -1.00 -23.51
N PHE A 11 -0.22 -0.52 -22.53
CA PHE A 11 1.24 -0.55 -22.62
C PHE A 11 1.81 -1.98 -22.51
N VAL A 12 1.13 -2.86 -21.80
CA VAL A 12 1.45 -4.30 -21.76
C VAL A 12 1.22 -4.91 -23.14
N MET A 13 0.10 -4.57 -23.79
CA MET A 13 -0.18 -5.03 -25.16
C MET A 13 0.83 -4.49 -26.17
N GLU A 14 1.23 -3.22 -26.07
CA GLU A 14 2.32 -2.69 -26.90
C GLU A 14 3.66 -3.42 -26.68
N ALA A 15 3.97 -3.81 -25.45
CA ALA A 15 5.15 -4.63 -25.17
C ALA A 15 5.04 -6.01 -25.82
N ARG A 16 3.86 -6.64 -25.79
CA ARG A 16 3.58 -7.92 -26.48
C ARG A 16 3.78 -7.81 -27.97
N GLU A 17 3.28 -6.75 -28.62
CA GLU A 17 3.49 -6.48 -30.06
C GLU A 17 4.97 -6.36 -30.42
N ARG A 18 5.82 -5.94 -29.47
CA ARG A 18 7.28 -5.90 -29.61
C ARG A 18 7.97 -7.21 -29.23
N GLY A 19 7.23 -8.27 -28.97
CA GLY A 19 7.72 -9.61 -28.66
C GLY A 19 7.95 -9.93 -27.18
N ALA A 20 7.45 -9.12 -26.27
CA ALA A 20 7.42 -9.50 -24.86
C ALA A 20 6.38 -10.61 -24.61
N LYS A 21 6.70 -11.56 -23.74
CA LYS A 21 5.75 -12.56 -23.28
C LYS A 21 4.96 -12.03 -22.08
N ILE A 22 3.66 -12.25 -22.10
CA ILE A 22 2.76 -11.98 -20.97
C ILE A 22 2.49 -13.28 -20.23
N ILE A 23 2.86 -13.34 -18.97
CA ILE A 23 2.56 -14.45 -18.05
C ILE A 23 1.52 -13.94 -17.06
N HIS A 24 0.42 -14.64 -16.92
CA HIS A 24 -0.63 -14.31 -15.95
C HIS A 24 -0.80 -15.45 -14.94
N ILE A 25 -0.61 -15.13 -13.67
CA ILE A 25 -0.74 -16.06 -12.53
C ILE A 25 -1.89 -15.52 -11.67
N ASP A 26 -2.98 -16.25 -11.59
CA ASP A 26 -4.21 -15.78 -10.92
C ASP A 26 -5.13 -16.98 -10.63
N PRO A 27 -5.85 -17.00 -9.51
CA PRO A 27 -6.87 -18.02 -9.23
C PRO A 27 -7.99 -18.05 -10.26
N ARG A 28 -8.30 -16.89 -10.83
CA ARG A 28 -9.41 -16.67 -11.76
C ARG A 28 -8.90 -16.44 -13.17
N PHE A 29 -9.50 -17.13 -14.15
CA PHE A 29 -9.27 -16.82 -15.56
C PHE A 29 -9.96 -15.50 -15.94
N THR A 30 -9.17 -14.45 -16.21
CA THR A 30 -9.64 -13.09 -16.45
C THR A 30 -9.41 -12.64 -17.89
N ARG A 31 -9.81 -11.40 -18.22
CA ARG A 31 -9.45 -10.78 -19.52
C ARG A 31 -7.94 -10.66 -19.71
N THR A 32 -7.17 -10.55 -18.63
CA THR A 32 -5.70 -10.61 -18.71
C THR A 32 -5.23 -12.01 -19.10
N SER A 33 -5.84 -13.06 -18.53
CA SER A 33 -5.52 -14.47 -18.90
C SER A 33 -5.78 -14.76 -20.35
N ALA A 34 -6.89 -14.23 -20.90
CA ALA A 34 -7.27 -14.43 -22.31
C ALA A 34 -6.27 -13.82 -23.31
N THR A 35 -5.45 -12.88 -22.87
CA THR A 35 -4.41 -12.23 -23.68
C THR A 35 -3.00 -12.65 -23.33
N ALA A 36 -2.82 -13.47 -22.30
CA ALA A 36 -1.52 -13.96 -21.84
C ALA A 36 -1.00 -15.07 -22.78
N ASP A 37 0.32 -15.16 -22.87
CA ASP A 37 1.00 -16.27 -23.58
C ASP A 37 1.06 -17.51 -22.69
N ILE A 38 1.09 -17.34 -21.36
CA ILE A 38 1.03 -18.41 -20.36
C ILE A 38 0.04 -17.99 -19.28
N TYR A 39 -0.94 -18.84 -19.01
CA TYR A 39 -1.79 -18.72 -17.82
C TYR A 39 -1.47 -19.85 -16.83
N ALA A 40 -1.15 -19.48 -15.60
CA ALA A 40 -0.90 -20.40 -14.50
C ALA A 40 -1.99 -20.20 -13.43
N PRO A 41 -2.91 -21.17 -13.25
CA PRO A 41 -3.84 -21.13 -12.14
C PRO A 41 -3.09 -21.28 -10.82
N LEU A 42 -3.54 -20.59 -9.79
CA LEU A 42 -2.91 -20.59 -8.47
C LEU A 42 -3.98 -20.59 -7.39
N ARG A 43 -3.90 -21.47 -6.41
CA ARG A 43 -4.79 -21.41 -5.25
C ARG A 43 -4.51 -20.13 -4.43
N PRO A 44 -5.54 -19.36 -4.02
CA PRO A 44 -5.35 -18.20 -3.16
C PRO A 44 -4.55 -18.54 -1.90
N GLY A 45 -3.53 -17.74 -1.60
CA GLY A 45 -2.65 -17.89 -0.44
C GLY A 45 -1.49 -18.88 -0.62
N ALA A 46 -1.31 -19.46 -1.81
CA ALA A 46 -0.16 -20.33 -2.11
C ALA A 46 0.98 -19.61 -2.87
N ASP A 47 0.93 -18.30 -2.94
CA ASP A 47 1.84 -17.48 -3.73
C ASP A 47 3.30 -17.64 -3.32
N ILE A 48 3.60 -17.70 -2.01
CA ILE A 48 4.98 -17.91 -1.51
C ILE A 48 5.51 -19.29 -1.95
N ALA A 49 4.68 -20.33 -1.97
CA ALA A 49 5.10 -21.63 -2.46
C ALA A 49 5.46 -21.57 -3.96
N PHE A 50 4.64 -20.91 -4.77
CA PHE A 50 4.89 -20.73 -6.19
C PHE A 50 6.15 -19.88 -6.47
N LEU A 51 6.28 -18.73 -5.84
CA LEU A 51 7.42 -17.82 -6.00
C LEU A 51 8.70 -18.41 -5.40
N GLY A 52 8.59 -19.12 -4.28
CA GLY A 52 9.70 -19.87 -3.68
C GLY A 52 10.21 -20.97 -4.61
N GLY A 53 9.28 -21.64 -5.33
CA GLY A 53 9.63 -22.59 -6.38
C GLY A 53 10.42 -21.94 -7.53
N LEU A 54 10.06 -20.70 -7.92
CA LEU A 54 10.84 -19.96 -8.93
C LEU A 54 12.24 -19.60 -8.44
N ILE A 55 12.39 -19.25 -7.16
CA ILE A 55 13.70 -19.01 -6.53
C ILE A 55 14.53 -20.29 -6.53
N ASN A 56 13.94 -21.40 -6.08
CA ASN A 56 14.60 -22.70 -6.08
C ASN A 56 15.07 -23.09 -7.48
N TYR A 57 14.19 -23.03 -8.48
CA TYR A 57 14.53 -23.29 -9.87
C TYR A 57 15.69 -22.42 -10.37
N THR A 58 15.65 -21.12 -10.04
CA THR A 58 16.70 -20.16 -10.43
C THR A 58 18.07 -20.54 -9.86
N ILE A 59 18.11 -20.98 -8.59
CA ILE A 59 19.36 -21.35 -7.91
C ILE A 59 19.84 -22.72 -8.38
N GLU A 60 19.00 -23.75 -8.43
CA GLU A 60 19.36 -25.10 -8.83
C GLU A 60 19.87 -25.21 -10.26
N HIS A 61 19.31 -24.41 -11.17
CA HIS A 61 19.69 -24.42 -12.58
C HIS A 61 20.77 -23.35 -12.91
N ASP A 62 21.37 -22.73 -11.90
CA ASP A 62 22.42 -21.69 -12.05
C ASP A 62 21.98 -20.52 -12.97
N LYS A 63 20.69 -20.12 -12.90
CA LYS A 63 20.07 -19.08 -13.74
C LYS A 63 20.10 -17.66 -13.13
N TRP A 64 20.77 -17.45 -12.01
CA TRP A 64 20.90 -16.17 -11.36
C TRP A 64 22.03 -15.31 -11.93
N PHE A 65 21.93 -13.99 -11.82
CA PHE A 65 22.92 -13.04 -12.34
C PHE A 65 24.05 -12.84 -11.31
N LYS A 66 25.08 -13.67 -11.40
CA LYS A 66 26.15 -13.84 -10.39
C LYS A 66 26.83 -12.53 -10.00
N GLU A 67 27.29 -11.76 -10.98
CA GLU A 67 28.02 -10.51 -10.73
C GLU A 67 27.13 -9.47 -10.06
N TYR A 68 25.88 -9.33 -10.48
CA TYR A 68 24.91 -8.43 -9.87
C TYR A 68 24.61 -8.83 -8.42
N VAL A 69 24.34 -10.11 -8.18
CA VAL A 69 24.03 -10.65 -6.84
C VAL A 69 25.19 -10.44 -5.89
N LEU A 70 26.42 -10.77 -6.31
CA LEU A 70 27.60 -10.63 -5.47
C LEU A 70 27.90 -9.17 -5.11
N GLN A 71 27.77 -8.26 -6.09
CA GLN A 71 28.14 -6.85 -5.92
C GLN A 71 27.05 -6.04 -5.20
N TYR A 72 25.78 -6.30 -5.48
CA TYR A 72 24.69 -5.41 -5.11
C TYR A 72 23.73 -5.97 -4.06
N THR A 73 23.93 -7.22 -3.60
CA THR A 73 23.08 -7.81 -2.57
C THR A 73 23.89 -8.21 -1.32
N ASN A 74 23.17 -8.59 -0.29
CA ASN A 74 23.79 -9.14 0.93
C ASN A 74 24.11 -10.64 0.82
N ALA A 75 24.16 -11.23 -0.39
CA ALA A 75 24.40 -12.65 -0.62
C ALA A 75 25.66 -13.21 0.09
N ALA A 76 26.75 -12.43 0.08
CA ALA A 76 28.04 -12.82 0.66
C ALA A 76 28.14 -12.59 2.19
N THR A 77 27.17 -11.93 2.80
CA THR A 77 27.23 -11.57 4.21
C THR A 77 27.00 -12.79 5.11
N ILE A 78 27.79 -12.93 6.17
CA ILE A 78 27.73 -14.04 7.12
C ILE A 78 26.70 -13.73 8.21
N ILE A 79 25.79 -14.65 8.46
CA ILE A 79 24.76 -14.55 9.49
C ILE A 79 25.26 -15.12 10.82
N ASN A 80 24.72 -14.59 11.91
CA ASN A 80 24.99 -15.06 13.27
C ASN A 80 24.86 -16.59 13.36
N LYS A 81 25.81 -17.23 14.06
CA LYS A 81 25.88 -18.70 14.22
C LYS A 81 24.65 -19.32 14.94
N ASP A 82 23.92 -18.49 15.68
CA ASP A 82 22.76 -18.93 16.46
C ASP A 82 21.45 -18.89 15.67
N PHE A 83 21.49 -18.39 14.44
CA PHE A 83 20.34 -18.44 13.53
C PHE A 83 19.88 -19.88 13.28
N ARG A 84 18.56 -20.10 13.36
CA ARG A 84 17.91 -21.36 12.99
C ARG A 84 16.75 -21.07 12.05
N ASP A 85 16.67 -21.87 10.98
CA ASP A 85 15.61 -21.79 9.99
C ASP A 85 14.34 -22.50 10.46
N THR A 86 13.24 -22.28 9.77
CA THR A 86 11.93 -22.92 10.00
C THR A 86 11.98 -24.45 9.91
N GLU A 87 12.91 -25.04 9.14
CA GLU A 87 13.13 -26.50 9.11
C GLU A 87 13.74 -27.02 10.41
N ASP A 88 14.56 -26.20 11.05
CA ASP A 88 15.22 -26.60 12.29
C ASP A 88 14.30 -26.54 13.52
N LEU A 89 13.20 -25.76 13.43
CA LEU A 89 12.31 -25.42 14.53
C LEU A 89 10.82 -25.67 14.23
N ASP A 90 10.50 -26.64 13.38
CA ASP A 90 9.12 -27.08 13.08
C ASP A 90 8.19 -25.97 12.56
N GLY A 91 8.71 -24.98 11.83
CA GLY A 91 7.93 -23.94 11.18
C GLY A 91 8.04 -22.55 11.78
N VAL A 92 9.00 -22.31 12.68
CA VAL A 92 9.36 -20.98 13.18
C VAL A 92 10.85 -20.74 13.05
N PHE A 93 11.25 -19.48 12.96
CA PHE A 93 12.65 -19.07 13.06
C PHE A 93 13.09 -18.98 14.53
N SER A 94 14.40 -18.96 14.77
CA SER A 94 14.95 -18.65 16.11
C SER A 94 14.40 -17.31 16.63
N GLY A 95 14.21 -17.23 17.96
CA GLY A 95 13.67 -16.04 18.63
C GLY A 95 12.14 -15.98 18.77
N TYR A 96 11.43 -17.02 18.30
CA TYR A 96 9.97 -17.08 18.43
C TYR A 96 9.52 -17.46 19.86
N ASN A 97 8.60 -16.67 20.41
CA ASN A 97 7.93 -16.94 21.66
C ASN A 97 6.51 -17.49 21.41
N PRO A 98 6.25 -18.78 21.68
CA PRO A 98 4.94 -19.39 21.40
C PRO A 98 3.81 -18.91 22.33
N GLU A 99 4.14 -18.41 23.55
CA GLU A 99 3.13 -17.89 24.47
C GLU A 99 2.57 -16.54 23.99
N LYS A 100 3.43 -15.73 23.37
CA LYS A 100 3.04 -14.43 22.82
C LYS A 100 2.63 -14.49 21.32
N GLY A 101 3.05 -15.54 20.63
CA GLY A 101 2.84 -15.65 19.19
C GLY A 101 3.59 -14.57 18.42
N ALA A 102 4.82 -14.30 18.81
CA ALA A 102 5.65 -13.23 18.25
C ALA A 102 7.13 -13.58 18.36
N TYR A 103 7.94 -12.92 17.52
CA TYR A 103 9.39 -12.97 17.62
C TYR A 103 9.85 -11.85 18.56
N GLU A 104 10.27 -12.23 19.76
CA GLU A 104 10.72 -11.27 20.78
C GLU A 104 12.23 -11.11 20.84
N ASP A 105 12.97 -12.10 20.33
CA ASP A 105 14.43 -12.11 20.35
C ASP A 105 14.97 -12.42 18.93
N PRO A 106 15.00 -11.41 18.02
CA PRO A 106 15.56 -11.56 16.68
C PRO A 106 17.09 -11.44 16.63
N ASP A 107 17.80 -11.38 17.77
CA ASP A 107 19.25 -11.15 17.80
C ASP A 107 20.06 -12.20 17.03
N SER A 108 19.50 -13.39 16.84
CA SER A 108 20.11 -14.43 16.03
C SER A 108 20.04 -14.15 14.51
N TRP A 109 19.23 -13.17 14.05
CA TRP A 109 19.07 -12.85 12.64
C TRP A 109 20.12 -11.88 12.10
N VAL A 110 20.80 -11.15 12.99
CA VAL A 110 21.78 -10.13 12.60
C VAL A 110 23.01 -10.74 11.92
N TYR A 111 23.78 -9.91 11.27
CA TYR A 111 25.05 -10.31 10.66
C TYR A 111 26.13 -10.64 11.73
N GLU A 112 27.03 -11.56 11.40
CA GLU A 112 28.14 -11.86 12.30
C GLU A 112 29.07 -10.64 12.46
N GLY A 113 29.37 -10.29 13.69
CA GLY A 113 30.18 -9.10 14.03
C GLY A 113 29.38 -7.82 14.19
N GLU A 114 28.08 -7.83 13.95
CA GLU A 114 27.20 -6.73 14.34
C GLU A 114 26.74 -6.92 15.80
N ASN A 115 27.06 -5.96 16.65
CA ASN A 115 26.42 -5.80 17.95
C ASN A 115 25.22 -4.86 17.77
N VAL A 116 24.07 -5.40 17.45
CA VAL A 116 22.82 -4.64 17.46
C VAL A 116 22.24 -4.78 18.86
N PRO A 117 22.13 -3.71 19.65
CA PRO A 117 21.36 -3.76 20.88
C PRO A 117 19.94 -4.17 20.52
N ALA A 118 19.36 -5.09 21.30
CA ALA A 118 17.95 -5.43 21.17
C ALA A 118 17.15 -4.14 21.09
N ALA A 119 16.34 -4.00 20.06
CA ALA A 119 15.59 -2.78 19.81
C ALA A 119 14.73 -2.46 21.02
N ALA A 120 15.16 -1.48 21.81
CA ALA A 120 14.38 -0.96 22.91
C ALA A 120 13.20 -0.19 22.30
N GLY A 121 12.02 -0.75 22.39
CA GLY A 121 10.77 -0.07 22.05
C GLY A 121 10.30 -0.34 20.61
N HIS A 122 9.31 -1.18 20.51
CA HIS A 122 8.59 -1.48 19.29
C HIS A 122 7.90 -0.24 18.74
N HIS A 123 8.44 0.34 17.65
CA HIS A 123 7.65 1.17 16.77
C HIS A 123 7.38 0.44 15.47
N PRO A 124 6.11 0.29 15.06
CA PRO A 124 5.74 -0.30 13.78
C PRO A 124 5.97 0.64 12.59
N ALA A 125 6.78 1.67 12.72
CA ALA A 125 7.02 2.60 11.64
C ALA A 125 8.01 2.04 10.64
N MET A 126 7.58 1.87 9.43
CA MET A 126 8.34 1.36 8.28
C MET A 126 9.64 2.12 7.95
N THR A 127 9.95 3.21 8.61
CA THR A 127 11.05 4.11 8.25
C THR A 127 12.05 4.37 9.36
N GLY A 128 11.65 4.32 10.63
CA GLY A 128 12.52 4.66 11.75
C GLY A 128 13.58 3.62 12.09
N GLU A 129 13.24 2.34 11.99
CA GLU A 129 14.16 1.26 12.38
C GLU A 129 15.40 1.15 11.46
N SER A 130 15.28 1.42 10.17
CA SER A 130 16.41 1.32 9.25
C SER A 130 17.51 2.35 9.51
N TYR A 131 17.17 3.51 10.05
CA TYR A 131 18.13 4.60 10.29
C TYR A 131 18.78 4.51 11.68
N SER A 132 18.03 4.14 12.70
CA SER A 132 18.60 3.90 14.02
C SER A 132 19.60 2.73 14.01
N HIS A 133 19.34 1.70 13.25
CA HIS A 133 20.26 0.57 13.07
C HIS A 133 21.53 0.95 12.31
N ARG A 134 21.49 1.93 11.40
CA ARG A 134 22.69 2.43 10.76
C ARG A 134 23.64 3.11 11.75
N ALA A 135 23.13 3.96 12.63
CA ALA A 135 23.94 4.59 13.67
C ALA A 135 24.62 3.57 14.59
N GLN A 136 23.96 2.44 14.83
CA GLN A 136 24.50 1.35 15.64
C GLN A 136 25.54 0.52 14.90
N ARG A 137 25.41 0.33 13.58
CA ARG A 137 26.40 -0.38 12.74
C ARG A 137 27.72 0.35 12.61
N GLU A 138 27.71 1.67 12.52
CA GLU A 138 28.93 2.48 12.43
C GLU A 138 29.87 2.28 13.63
N GLN A 139 29.31 1.81 14.75
CA GLN A 139 30.09 1.45 15.96
C GLN A 139 30.64 0.02 15.94
N ALA A 140 30.11 -0.88 15.11
CA ALA A 140 30.44 -2.31 15.10
C ALA A 140 31.39 -2.73 13.98
N GLY A 141 31.63 -1.86 12.98
CA GLY A 141 32.40 -2.18 11.78
C GLY A 141 31.61 -2.94 10.70
N PRO A 142 32.20 -3.16 9.51
CA PRO A 142 31.53 -3.86 8.43
C PRO A 142 31.31 -5.34 8.78
N PRO A 143 30.14 -5.92 8.40
CA PRO A 143 29.84 -7.32 8.67
C PRO A 143 30.81 -8.26 7.93
N ALA A 144 31.05 -9.46 8.50
CA ALA A 144 31.84 -10.51 7.88
C ALA A 144 31.23 -10.96 6.55
N ARG A 145 32.06 -11.20 5.53
CA ARG A 145 31.63 -11.57 4.19
C ARG A 145 32.48 -12.74 3.62
N ASP A 146 31.81 -13.62 2.86
CA ASP A 146 32.45 -14.62 2.02
C ASP A 146 32.06 -14.42 0.56
N GLU A 147 32.92 -13.78 -0.21
CA GLU A 147 32.66 -13.50 -1.63
C GLU A 147 32.73 -14.76 -2.52
N THR A 148 33.18 -15.89 -1.99
CA THR A 148 33.13 -17.17 -2.69
C THR A 148 31.71 -17.79 -2.63
N LEU A 149 30.87 -17.32 -1.73
CA LEU A 149 29.50 -17.82 -1.45
C LEU A 149 29.49 -19.29 -1.02
N GLN A 150 30.57 -19.77 -0.35
CA GLN A 150 30.68 -21.16 0.09
C GLN A 150 30.51 -21.37 1.58
N ASP A 151 30.70 -20.33 2.40
CA ASP A 151 30.43 -20.42 3.85
C ASP A 151 28.97 -20.81 4.08
N PRO A 152 28.69 -21.89 4.84
CA PRO A 152 27.32 -22.36 5.09
C PRO A 152 26.43 -21.35 5.80
N ARG A 153 27.00 -20.31 6.42
CA ARG A 153 26.30 -19.23 7.09
C ARG A 153 26.18 -17.96 6.25
N CYS A 154 26.77 -17.92 5.04
CA CYS A 154 26.49 -16.78 4.19
C CYS A 154 25.03 -16.79 3.70
N VAL A 155 24.48 -15.60 3.49
CA VAL A 155 23.07 -15.43 3.07
C VAL A 155 22.72 -16.32 1.87
N PHE A 156 23.59 -16.41 0.86
CA PHE A 156 23.34 -17.22 -0.32
C PHE A 156 23.16 -18.70 -0.01
N GLN A 157 23.97 -19.28 0.88
CA GLN A 157 23.84 -20.68 1.27
C GLN A 157 22.63 -20.93 2.15
N ILE A 158 22.30 -19.99 3.03
CA ILE A 158 21.04 -20.03 3.81
C ILE A 158 19.85 -20.01 2.86
N LEU A 159 19.84 -19.08 1.90
CA LEU A 159 18.78 -18.96 0.90
C LEU A 159 18.61 -20.25 0.09
N LYS A 160 19.72 -20.83 -0.36
CA LYS A 160 19.72 -22.09 -1.11
C LYS A 160 19.10 -23.24 -0.32
N ARG A 161 19.45 -23.39 0.97
CA ARG A 161 18.84 -24.42 1.83
C ARG A 161 17.36 -24.13 2.07
N HIS A 162 17.03 -22.88 2.40
CA HIS A 162 15.66 -22.46 2.71
C HIS A 162 14.69 -22.74 1.55
N PHE A 163 15.07 -22.40 0.32
CA PHE A 163 14.18 -22.56 -0.83
C PHE A 163 14.25 -23.95 -1.49
N ALA A 164 15.19 -24.82 -1.11
CA ALA A 164 15.29 -26.18 -1.68
C ALA A 164 14.02 -27.03 -1.49
N ARG A 165 13.20 -26.74 -0.46
CA ARG A 165 11.93 -27.42 -0.19
C ARG A 165 10.82 -27.09 -1.20
N TYR A 166 10.93 -25.98 -1.92
CA TYR A 166 9.92 -25.55 -2.89
C TYR A 166 10.23 -26.15 -4.27
N THR A 167 10.10 -27.48 -4.38
CA THR A 167 10.28 -28.18 -5.66
C THR A 167 9.09 -27.96 -6.58
N PRO A 168 9.20 -28.23 -7.90
CA PRO A 168 8.05 -28.15 -8.80
C PRO A 168 6.88 -29.04 -8.39
N GLU A 169 7.15 -30.23 -7.82
CA GLU A 169 6.16 -31.15 -7.26
C GLU A 169 5.46 -30.56 -6.04
N PHE A 170 6.21 -29.90 -5.17
CA PHE A 170 5.66 -29.21 -4.01
C PHE A 170 4.75 -28.04 -4.44
N VAL A 171 5.16 -27.28 -5.45
CA VAL A 171 4.33 -26.20 -6.01
C VAL A 171 3.02 -26.77 -6.56
N GLU A 172 3.05 -27.85 -7.33
CA GLU A 172 1.83 -28.50 -7.82
C GLU A 172 0.95 -28.98 -6.67
N GLN A 173 1.54 -29.61 -5.66
CA GLN A 173 0.83 -30.15 -4.50
C GLN A 173 0.09 -29.06 -3.71
N VAL A 174 0.70 -27.91 -3.48
CA VAL A 174 0.20 -26.87 -2.57
C VAL A 174 -0.53 -25.76 -3.31
N ALA A 175 -0.03 -25.35 -4.46
CA ALA A 175 -0.60 -24.25 -5.24
C ALA A 175 -1.64 -24.72 -6.27
N GLY A 176 -1.68 -25.99 -6.60
CA GLY A 176 -2.57 -26.54 -7.61
C GLY A 176 -2.20 -26.15 -9.05
N THR A 177 -1.09 -25.46 -9.23
CA THR A 177 -0.54 -25.18 -10.56
C THR A 177 0.07 -26.44 -11.15
N PRO A 178 -0.34 -26.91 -12.35
CA PRO A 178 0.29 -28.07 -12.97
C PRO A 178 1.81 -27.88 -13.12
N LYS A 179 2.58 -28.90 -12.77
CA LYS A 179 4.05 -28.87 -12.79
C LYS A 179 4.60 -28.38 -14.13
N GLU A 180 4.05 -28.84 -15.24
CA GLU A 180 4.48 -28.45 -16.58
C GLU A 180 4.26 -26.97 -16.85
N VAL A 181 3.15 -26.39 -16.35
CA VAL A 181 2.86 -24.95 -16.47
C VAL A 181 3.81 -24.16 -15.60
N PHE A 182 4.06 -24.59 -14.38
CA PHE A 182 5.07 -23.98 -13.50
C PHE A 182 6.46 -23.94 -14.15
N LEU A 183 6.92 -25.05 -14.73
CA LEU A 183 8.21 -25.11 -15.40
C LEU A 183 8.26 -24.21 -16.64
N GLN A 184 7.18 -24.07 -17.40
CA GLN A 184 7.10 -23.11 -18.49
C GLN A 184 7.26 -21.68 -18.01
N VAL A 185 6.64 -21.33 -16.88
CA VAL A 185 6.77 -20.01 -16.26
C VAL A 185 8.22 -19.79 -15.79
N ALA A 186 8.80 -20.76 -15.09
CA ALA A 186 10.15 -20.69 -14.57
C ALA A 186 11.20 -20.48 -15.70
N GLU A 187 11.10 -21.27 -16.76
CA GLU A 187 11.98 -21.12 -17.94
C GLU A 187 11.78 -19.78 -18.65
N ALA A 188 10.53 -19.33 -18.84
CA ALA A 188 10.24 -18.07 -19.52
C ALA A 188 10.82 -16.87 -18.74
N ILE A 189 10.73 -16.86 -17.41
CA ILE A 189 11.25 -15.79 -16.56
C ILE A 189 12.78 -15.82 -16.54
N THR A 190 13.37 -16.97 -16.31
CA THR A 190 14.83 -17.09 -16.15
C THR A 190 15.58 -16.89 -17.47
N SER A 191 15.06 -17.38 -18.59
CA SER A 191 15.65 -17.15 -19.92
C SER A 191 15.55 -15.71 -20.40
N ASN A 192 14.61 -14.93 -19.85
CA ASN A 192 14.46 -13.51 -20.16
C ASN A 192 15.00 -12.58 -19.06
N SER A 193 15.93 -13.03 -18.26
CA SER A 193 16.59 -12.25 -17.21
C SER A 193 18.10 -12.33 -17.31
N GLY A 194 18.83 -11.65 -16.43
CA GLY A 194 20.29 -11.63 -16.43
C GLY A 194 20.90 -10.45 -17.19
N ARG A 195 22.12 -10.60 -17.72
CA ARG A 195 22.91 -9.48 -18.25
C ARG A 195 22.20 -8.66 -19.33
N ASP A 196 21.58 -9.30 -20.33
CA ASP A 196 21.04 -8.64 -21.51
C ASP A 196 19.51 -8.51 -21.53
N ARG A 197 18.84 -9.13 -20.60
CA ARG A 197 17.36 -9.21 -20.54
C ARG A 197 16.85 -8.91 -19.16
N THR A 198 15.56 -8.55 -19.08
CA THR A 198 14.89 -8.27 -17.81
C THR A 198 13.44 -8.74 -17.87
N THR A 199 12.93 -9.17 -16.74
CA THR A 199 11.51 -9.49 -16.52
C THR A 199 10.95 -8.58 -15.45
N ALA A 200 9.75 -8.03 -15.64
CA ALA A 200 9.04 -7.22 -14.66
C ALA A 200 7.86 -8.00 -14.06
N PHE A 201 7.61 -7.79 -12.79
CA PHE A 201 6.42 -8.26 -12.08
C PHE A 201 5.45 -7.11 -11.86
N CYS A 202 4.17 -7.35 -12.12
CA CYS A 202 3.09 -6.42 -11.82
C CYS A 202 2.14 -7.08 -10.82
N TYR A 203 1.81 -6.39 -9.75
CA TYR A 203 0.86 -6.87 -8.75
C TYR A 203 -0.02 -5.74 -8.21
N ALA A 204 -1.10 -6.11 -7.55
CA ALA A 204 -1.94 -5.20 -6.80
C ALA A 204 -2.36 -5.87 -5.48
N VAL A 205 -3.56 -5.62 -5.00
CA VAL A 205 -4.04 -6.11 -3.71
C VAL A 205 -4.14 -7.65 -3.60
N GLY A 206 -4.07 -8.37 -4.72
CA GLY A 206 -3.97 -9.84 -4.72
C GLY A 206 -2.79 -10.38 -3.93
N TRP A 207 -1.68 -9.62 -3.82
CA TRP A 207 -0.55 -9.98 -2.98
C TRP A 207 -0.57 -9.32 -1.60
N THR A 208 -1.12 -8.10 -1.49
CA THR A 208 -1.06 -7.37 -0.23
C THR A 208 -2.08 -7.86 0.80
N GLN A 209 -3.28 -8.25 0.37
CA GLN A 209 -4.38 -8.59 1.27
C GLN A 209 -4.36 -10.06 1.70
N HIS A 210 -3.22 -10.46 2.28
CA HIS A 210 -2.98 -11.77 2.90
C HIS A 210 -2.25 -11.60 4.23
N THR A 211 -2.45 -12.51 5.16
CA THR A 211 -1.71 -12.57 6.43
C THR A 211 -0.21 -12.85 6.26
N THR A 212 0.24 -13.06 5.04
CA THR A 212 1.64 -13.21 4.62
C THR A 212 2.04 -12.16 3.57
N GLY A 213 1.27 -11.07 3.41
CA GLY A 213 1.38 -10.15 2.27
C GLY A 213 2.75 -9.50 2.11
N VAL A 214 3.40 -9.08 3.20
CA VAL A 214 4.76 -8.50 3.17
C VAL A 214 5.78 -9.53 2.70
N GLN A 215 5.76 -10.73 3.27
CA GLN A 215 6.69 -11.80 2.87
C GLN A 215 6.45 -12.29 1.45
N LEU A 216 5.22 -12.28 0.98
CA LEU A 216 4.87 -12.60 -0.41
C LEU A 216 5.54 -11.62 -1.39
N ILE A 217 5.41 -10.31 -1.14
CA ILE A 217 6.05 -9.27 -1.96
C ILE A 217 7.57 -9.38 -1.86
N ARG A 218 8.12 -9.66 -0.67
CA ARG A 218 9.55 -9.89 -0.49
C ARG A 218 10.05 -11.10 -1.27
N THR A 219 9.28 -12.19 -1.36
CA THR A 219 9.67 -13.36 -2.17
C THR A 219 9.92 -12.95 -3.63
N THR A 220 9.06 -12.09 -4.18
CA THR A 220 9.28 -11.55 -5.53
C THR A 220 10.50 -10.64 -5.59
N ALA A 221 10.74 -9.82 -4.55
CA ALA A 221 11.93 -8.96 -4.51
C ALA A 221 13.23 -9.79 -4.48
N ILE A 222 13.26 -10.87 -3.71
CA ILE A 222 14.39 -11.82 -3.68
C ILE A 222 14.63 -12.42 -5.07
N LEU A 223 13.56 -12.91 -5.73
CA LEU A 223 13.68 -13.45 -7.10
C LEU A 223 14.22 -12.40 -8.08
N GLN A 224 13.70 -11.18 -8.03
CA GLN A 224 14.14 -10.09 -8.92
C GLN A 224 15.56 -9.63 -8.66
N LEU A 225 16.04 -9.67 -7.42
CA LEU A 225 17.45 -9.44 -7.07
C LEU A 225 18.36 -10.55 -7.60
N LEU A 226 17.99 -11.82 -7.42
CA LEU A 226 18.73 -12.96 -7.96
C LEU A 226 18.85 -12.89 -9.49
N LEU A 227 17.80 -12.48 -10.17
CA LEU A 227 17.77 -12.34 -11.62
C LEU A 227 18.44 -11.05 -12.14
N GLY A 228 18.80 -10.11 -11.24
CA GLY A 228 19.42 -8.84 -11.60
C GLY A 228 18.45 -7.90 -12.32
N ASN A 229 17.18 -7.94 -12.01
CA ASN A 229 16.13 -7.17 -12.69
C ASN A 229 15.83 -5.82 -12.04
N ILE A 230 16.25 -5.58 -10.79
CA ILE A 230 15.98 -4.31 -10.09
C ILE A 230 16.88 -3.19 -10.63
N GLY A 231 16.30 -2.00 -10.80
CA GLY A 231 17.02 -0.81 -11.25
C GLY A 231 17.32 -0.76 -12.75
N ARG A 232 16.76 -1.67 -13.55
CA ARG A 232 17.06 -1.85 -14.96
C ARG A 232 15.83 -1.72 -15.86
N PRO A 233 15.96 -1.21 -17.09
CA PRO A 233 14.81 -1.02 -18.00
C PRO A 233 14.07 -2.33 -18.30
N GLY A 234 12.73 -2.31 -18.08
CA GLY A 234 11.85 -3.46 -18.29
C GLY A 234 11.97 -4.54 -17.22
N GLY A 235 12.62 -4.24 -16.10
CA GLY A 235 12.70 -5.07 -14.91
C GLY A 235 11.94 -4.48 -13.72
N GLY A 236 12.22 -5.03 -12.54
CA GLY A 236 11.68 -4.53 -11.29
C GLY A 236 10.29 -5.06 -10.93
N ILE A 237 9.68 -4.42 -9.95
CA ILE A 237 8.36 -4.76 -9.41
C ILE A 237 7.48 -3.52 -9.50
N MET A 238 6.30 -3.68 -10.08
CA MET A 238 5.32 -2.61 -10.24
C MET A 238 4.08 -2.90 -9.38
N ALA A 239 3.94 -2.16 -8.30
CA ALA A 239 2.72 -2.13 -7.51
C ALA A 239 1.67 -1.30 -8.27
N LEU A 240 0.66 -1.96 -8.83
CA LEU A 240 -0.42 -1.31 -9.56
C LEU A 240 -1.45 -0.78 -8.58
N ARG A 241 -1.25 0.43 -8.10
CA ARG A 241 -2.11 1.08 -7.12
C ARG A 241 -3.46 1.44 -7.73
N GLY A 242 -4.55 1.27 -6.96
CA GLY A 242 -5.90 1.64 -7.41
C GLY A 242 -6.18 3.14 -7.30
N HIS A 243 -5.73 3.74 -6.22
CA HIS A 243 -5.94 5.14 -5.91
C HIS A 243 -4.97 6.03 -6.70
N ALA A 244 -5.48 7.08 -7.38
CA ALA A 244 -4.67 7.90 -8.29
C ALA A 244 -3.56 8.68 -7.58
N ALA A 245 -3.80 9.15 -6.35
CA ALA A 245 -2.86 9.92 -5.54
C ALA A 245 -2.31 9.12 -4.36
N ILE A 246 -2.22 7.79 -4.43
CA ILE A 246 -1.83 6.95 -3.28
C ILE A 246 -0.42 7.30 -2.77
N GLN A 247 0.52 7.67 -3.66
CA GLN A 247 1.82 8.14 -3.24
C GLN A 247 1.71 9.47 -2.50
N GLY A 248 0.97 10.43 -3.04
CA GLY A 248 0.77 11.74 -2.43
C GLY A 248 0.09 11.66 -1.07
N SER A 249 -0.96 10.86 -0.93
CA SER A 249 -1.65 10.69 0.34
C SER A 249 -0.77 10.02 1.40
N THR A 250 0.13 9.12 1.00
CA THR A 250 1.09 8.51 1.93
C THR A 250 2.20 9.49 2.32
N ASP A 251 2.66 10.32 1.39
CA ASP A 251 3.71 11.31 1.62
C ASP A 251 3.29 12.46 2.57
N ILE A 252 1.99 12.85 2.57
CA ILE A 252 1.43 14.00 3.34
C ILE A 252 0.41 13.53 4.38
N PRO A 253 0.68 12.77 5.43
CA PRO A 253 0.47 11.33 5.42
C PRO A 253 -0.99 10.94 5.71
N THR A 254 -1.40 9.74 5.31
CA THR A 254 -2.62 9.08 5.77
C THR A 254 -2.36 8.10 6.93
N LEU A 255 -1.10 7.98 7.38
CA LEU A 255 -0.72 7.08 8.47
C LEU A 255 -0.71 7.85 9.80
N TYR A 256 -1.38 7.30 10.82
CA TYR A 256 -1.59 7.96 12.11
C TYR A 256 -0.30 8.33 12.85
N ASN A 257 0.76 7.56 12.62
CA ASN A 257 2.06 7.69 13.31
C ASN A 257 3.09 8.53 12.56
N LEU A 258 2.68 9.21 11.50
CA LEU A 258 3.57 10.06 10.68
C LEU A 258 3.06 11.49 10.58
N LEU A 259 3.99 12.41 10.49
CA LEU A 259 3.81 13.79 10.04
C LEU A 259 4.23 13.91 8.56
N PRO A 260 3.89 15.02 7.85
CA PRO A 260 4.26 15.21 6.46
C PRO A 260 5.74 14.93 6.18
N GLY A 261 6.01 14.24 5.08
CA GLY A 261 7.38 13.89 4.69
C GLY A 261 7.98 12.74 5.48
N TYR A 262 7.16 11.86 6.06
CA TYR A 262 7.57 10.70 6.85
C TYR A 262 8.32 11.04 8.16
N LEU A 263 8.13 12.25 8.69
CA LEU A 263 8.55 12.54 10.05
C LEU A 263 7.63 11.76 11.00
N GLN A 264 8.20 11.16 12.05
CA GLN A 264 7.38 10.41 13.00
C GLN A 264 6.58 11.36 13.89
N THR A 265 5.34 11.00 14.20
CA THR A 265 4.58 11.69 15.24
C THR A 265 5.29 11.51 16.58
N PRO A 266 5.48 12.57 17.38
CA PRO A 266 6.13 12.45 18.67
C PRO A 266 5.42 11.45 19.60
N LEU A 267 6.20 10.79 20.46
CA LEU A 267 5.69 9.90 21.49
C LEU A 267 5.59 10.64 22.84
N GLU A 268 4.77 10.11 23.74
CA GLU A 268 4.70 10.61 25.12
C GLU A 268 6.04 10.52 25.86
N SER A 269 6.88 9.52 25.51
CA SER A 269 8.24 9.37 26.05
C SER A 269 9.23 10.41 25.55
N ASN A 270 8.99 11.08 24.42
CA ASN A 270 9.84 12.15 23.92
C ASN A 270 9.65 13.42 24.79
N LYS A 271 10.64 13.73 25.61
CA LYS A 271 10.57 14.76 26.63
C LYS A 271 10.48 16.17 26.06
N ASP A 272 11.30 16.45 25.05
CA ASP A 272 11.45 17.74 24.43
C ASP A 272 11.84 17.60 22.93
N PHE A 273 11.93 18.70 22.23
CA PHE A 273 12.29 18.70 20.80
C PHE A 273 13.69 18.15 20.55
N LYS A 274 14.62 18.36 21.47
CA LYS A 274 15.98 17.85 21.34
C LYS A 274 15.99 16.34 21.42
N ASP A 275 15.34 15.76 22.42
CA ASP A 275 15.19 14.30 22.61
C ASP A 275 14.49 13.66 21.39
N TYR A 276 13.44 14.29 20.89
CA TYR A 276 12.75 13.87 19.67
C TYR A 276 13.68 13.86 18.44
N CYS A 277 14.47 14.91 18.25
CA CYS A 277 15.44 14.96 17.16
C CYS A 277 16.55 13.90 17.31
N GLU A 278 17.15 13.77 18.50
CA GLU A 278 18.22 12.81 18.76
C GLU A 278 17.76 11.35 18.58
N THR A 279 16.49 11.07 18.84
CA THR A 279 15.90 9.73 18.62
C THR A 279 15.76 9.40 17.14
N LEU A 280 15.49 10.38 16.29
CA LEU A 280 15.08 10.17 14.89
C LEU A 280 16.12 10.63 13.86
N GLN A 281 17.05 11.48 14.24
CA GLN A 281 18.10 11.94 13.37
C GLN A 281 19.14 10.85 13.11
N ALA A 282 19.38 10.54 11.85
CA ALA A 282 20.48 9.67 11.47
C ALA A 282 21.81 10.46 11.44
N PRO A 283 22.96 9.85 11.72
CA PRO A 283 24.25 10.51 11.63
C PRO A 283 24.62 10.93 10.20
N THR A 284 24.05 10.23 9.20
CA THR A 284 24.31 10.46 7.76
C THR A 284 23.02 10.37 6.95
N GLY A 285 23.10 10.72 5.69
CA GLY A 285 21.97 10.59 4.76
C GLY A 285 20.94 11.71 4.89
N TRP A 286 19.78 11.51 4.28
CA TRP A 286 18.72 12.51 4.29
C TRP A 286 18.21 12.81 5.70
N TRP A 287 18.16 11.81 6.56
CA TRP A 287 17.69 11.93 7.93
C TRP A 287 18.66 12.64 8.88
N ASN A 288 19.89 12.90 8.43
CA ASN A 288 20.78 13.84 9.13
C ASN A 288 20.20 15.25 9.19
N ASN A 289 19.34 15.60 8.23
CA ASN A 289 18.62 16.88 8.18
C ASN A 289 17.29 16.86 8.95
N PHE A 290 17.01 15.86 9.75
CA PHE A 290 15.74 15.74 10.47
C PHE A 290 15.35 17.03 11.22
N PRO A 291 16.23 17.70 11.97
CA PRO A 291 15.89 18.97 12.64
C PRO A 291 15.44 20.06 11.66
N LYS A 292 16.06 20.17 10.48
CA LYS A 292 15.70 21.16 9.46
C LYS A 292 14.29 20.91 8.90
N TYR A 293 13.96 19.64 8.69
CA TYR A 293 12.63 19.26 8.21
C TYR A 293 11.57 19.52 9.27
N ALA A 294 11.83 19.15 10.53
CA ALA A 294 10.92 19.32 11.64
C ALA A 294 10.67 20.81 11.95
N VAL A 295 11.73 21.63 12.08
CA VAL A 295 11.59 23.07 12.35
C VAL A 295 10.84 23.76 11.21
N SER A 296 11.18 23.45 9.95
CA SER A 296 10.49 24.05 8.79
C SER A 296 9.01 23.63 8.74
N LEU A 297 8.66 22.41 9.13
CA LEU A 297 7.28 21.96 9.22
C LEU A 297 6.52 22.68 10.34
N PHE A 298 7.12 22.83 11.52
CA PHE A 298 6.47 23.52 12.64
C PHE A 298 6.30 25.03 12.35
N LYS A 299 7.23 25.63 11.62
CA LYS A 299 7.07 26.98 11.09
C LYS A 299 5.92 27.10 10.09
N ALA A 300 5.67 26.06 9.27
CA ALA A 300 4.50 26.02 8.40
C ALA A 300 3.20 25.88 9.21
N PHE A 301 3.19 25.10 10.29
CA PHE A 301 2.01 24.91 11.14
C PHE A 301 1.68 26.14 11.99
N TYR A 302 2.67 26.76 12.61
CA TYR A 302 2.49 27.74 13.68
C TYR A 302 3.04 29.14 13.37
N GLY A 303 3.67 29.34 12.21
CA GLY A 303 4.14 30.66 11.77
C GLY A 303 5.01 31.36 12.82
N ASP A 304 4.62 32.57 13.18
CA ASP A 304 5.35 33.40 14.17
C ASP A 304 5.22 32.85 15.61
N ALA A 305 4.25 32.00 15.89
CA ALA A 305 4.11 31.35 17.18
C ALA A 305 5.15 30.25 17.42
N ALA A 306 5.79 29.74 16.36
CA ALA A 306 6.91 28.81 16.47
C ALA A 306 8.23 29.55 16.62
N THR A 307 8.81 29.58 17.82
CA THR A 307 10.06 30.26 18.16
C THR A 307 11.07 29.31 18.80
N GLU A 308 12.34 29.69 18.84
CA GLU A 308 13.37 28.88 19.50
C GLU A 308 13.06 28.69 20.99
N GLU A 309 12.52 29.71 21.66
CA GLU A 309 12.21 29.70 23.09
C GLU A 309 11.11 28.69 23.45
N ASN A 310 10.20 28.37 22.53
CA ASN A 310 9.15 27.37 22.73
C ASN A 310 9.38 26.09 21.94
N GLU A 311 10.65 25.80 21.63
CA GLU A 311 11.05 24.61 20.87
C GLU A 311 10.30 24.49 19.53
N TRP A 312 10.12 25.60 18.86
CA TRP A 312 9.40 25.72 17.58
C TRP A 312 7.92 25.28 17.64
N GLY A 313 7.32 25.29 18.83
CA GLY A 313 5.97 24.82 19.06
C GLY A 313 5.86 23.28 19.15
N TYR A 314 6.97 22.59 19.42
CA TYR A 314 6.98 21.12 19.58
C TYR A 314 5.93 20.62 20.57
N GLN A 315 5.73 21.32 21.69
CA GLN A 315 4.73 20.96 22.71
C GLN A 315 3.28 21.16 22.25
N TYR A 316 3.06 21.81 21.09
CA TYR A 316 1.73 21.97 20.49
C TYR A 316 1.29 20.75 19.68
N LEU A 317 2.24 19.87 19.29
CA LEU A 317 1.93 18.66 18.55
C LEU A 317 1.20 17.64 19.43
N PRO A 318 0.25 16.89 18.86
CA PRO A 318 -0.26 15.70 19.52
C PRO A 318 0.86 14.68 19.70
N LYS A 319 0.83 13.96 20.82
CA LYS A 319 1.77 12.88 21.10
C LYS A 319 1.03 11.56 21.17
N LEU A 320 1.63 10.52 20.61
CA LEU A 320 1.10 9.17 20.68
C LEU A 320 1.58 8.49 21.97
N PRO A 321 0.72 7.70 22.63
CA PRO A 321 1.17 6.75 23.64
C PRO A 321 2.25 5.82 23.08
N ASP A 322 3.26 5.47 23.89
CA ASP A 322 4.38 4.64 23.42
C ASP A 322 3.96 3.25 22.90
N ASP A 323 2.84 2.73 23.39
CA ASP A 323 2.21 1.48 22.96
C ASP A 323 0.94 1.71 22.12
N GLY A 324 0.69 2.95 21.70
CA GLY A 324 -0.53 3.35 21.00
C GLY A 324 -0.55 2.93 19.54
N ASP A 325 -1.37 1.95 19.20
CA ASP A 325 -1.66 1.58 17.81
C ASP A 325 -3.05 2.11 17.40
N TYR A 326 -3.08 3.05 16.46
CA TYR A 326 -4.29 3.65 15.87
C TYR A 326 -4.40 3.34 14.38
N SER A 327 -3.73 2.29 13.92
CA SER A 327 -3.92 1.78 12.56
C SER A 327 -5.36 1.31 12.35
N TYR A 328 -5.72 0.99 11.12
CA TYR A 328 -7.11 0.83 10.69
C TYR A 328 -7.97 -0.03 11.65
N TYR A 329 -7.61 -1.30 11.88
CA TYR A 329 -8.42 -2.18 12.74
C TYR A 329 -8.29 -1.87 14.24
N PRO A 330 -7.10 -1.63 14.79
CA PRO A 330 -6.96 -1.15 16.16
C PRO A 330 -7.79 0.09 16.47
N MET A 331 -7.95 1.02 15.54
CA MET A 331 -8.79 2.20 15.69
C MET A 331 -10.26 1.83 15.95
N PHE A 332 -10.84 0.85 15.22
CA PHE A 332 -12.20 0.41 15.47
C PHE A 332 -12.36 -0.26 16.84
N PHE A 333 -11.39 -1.04 17.29
CA PHE A 333 -11.42 -1.58 18.64
C PHE A 333 -11.29 -0.50 19.71
N ARG A 334 -10.53 0.56 19.45
CA ARG A 334 -10.43 1.73 20.33
C ARG A 334 -11.74 2.53 20.38
N MET A 335 -12.53 2.56 19.31
CA MET A 335 -13.91 3.10 19.35
C MET A 335 -14.78 2.29 20.32
N LYS A 336 -14.70 0.96 20.28
CA LYS A 336 -15.42 0.07 21.22
C LYS A 336 -14.99 0.24 22.67
N ASP A 337 -13.77 0.72 22.92
CA ASP A 337 -13.17 0.98 24.24
C ASP A 337 -13.28 2.45 24.69
N ASP A 338 -14.09 3.27 24.03
CA ASP A 338 -14.28 4.71 24.28
C ASP A 338 -12.99 5.54 24.21
N LYS A 339 -11.97 5.03 23.48
CA LYS A 339 -10.69 5.73 23.27
C LYS A 339 -10.69 6.63 22.04
N VAL A 340 -11.56 6.33 21.06
CA VAL A 340 -11.86 7.17 19.90
C VAL A 340 -13.35 7.49 19.99
N ARG A 341 -13.68 8.76 20.20
CA ARG A 341 -15.03 9.23 20.48
C ARG A 341 -15.66 9.99 19.32
N GLY A 342 -14.84 10.49 18.40
CA GLY A 342 -15.30 11.21 17.23
C GLY A 342 -14.51 10.80 16.00
N LEU A 343 -15.14 10.85 14.82
CA LEU A 343 -14.53 10.45 13.56
C LEU A 343 -14.86 11.42 12.43
N PHE A 344 -13.86 11.82 11.68
CA PHE A 344 -14.01 12.44 10.36
C PHE A 344 -13.75 11.41 9.27
N VAL A 345 -14.64 11.32 8.30
CA VAL A 345 -14.51 10.43 7.13
C VAL A 345 -14.52 11.26 5.85
N PHE A 346 -13.48 11.15 5.05
CA PHE A 346 -13.33 11.89 3.81
C PHE A 346 -13.25 10.93 2.62
N GLY A 347 -14.35 10.79 1.86
CA GLY A 347 -14.40 10.01 0.63
C GLY A 347 -14.12 8.52 0.81
N GLU A 348 -14.52 7.93 1.92
CA GLU A 348 -14.36 6.51 2.20
C GLU A 348 -15.66 5.88 2.69
N ASN A 349 -15.96 4.68 2.18
CA ASN A 349 -17.17 3.93 2.53
C ASN A 349 -16.82 2.59 3.22
N PHE A 350 -16.13 2.64 4.36
CA PHE A 350 -15.70 1.44 5.07
C PHE A 350 -16.85 0.63 5.69
N ALA A 351 -17.99 1.22 5.97
CA ALA A 351 -19.18 0.46 6.42
C ALA A 351 -19.59 -0.69 5.46
N VAL A 352 -19.10 -0.63 4.21
CA VAL A 352 -19.26 -1.66 3.19
C VAL A 352 -17.90 -2.14 2.64
N GLY A 353 -16.96 -1.23 2.47
CA GLY A 353 -15.68 -1.47 1.80
C GLY A 353 -14.60 -2.09 2.69
N GLY A 354 -14.70 -1.95 4.00
CA GLY A 354 -13.78 -2.55 4.96
C GLY A 354 -14.04 -4.05 5.15
N PRO A 355 -13.03 -4.92 5.06
CA PRO A 355 -13.19 -6.33 5.40
C PRO A 355 -13.50 -6.52 6.89
N GLY A 356 -14.58 -7.26 7.18
CA GLY A 356 -15.13 -7.33 8.53
C GLY A 356 -16.07 -6.15 8.85
N SER A 357 -16.75 -5.62 7.82
CA SER A 357 -17.56 -4.40 7.90
C SER A 357 -18.65 -4.42 8.98
N GLY A 358 -19.17 -5.58 9.35
CA GLY A 358 -20.07 -5.72 10.50
C GLY A 358 -19.42 -5.26 11.82
N MET A 359 -18.16 -5.64 12.06
CA MET A 359 -17.40 -5.20 13.24
C MET A 359 -17.17 -3.68 13.23
N GLU A 360 -16.87 -3.12 12.04
CA GLU A 360 -16.63 -1.70 11.86
C GLU A 360 -17.91 -0.88 12.14
N ARG A 361 -19.05 -1.29 11.59
CA ARG A 361 -20.34 -0.66 11.88
C ARG A 361 -20.70 -0.72 13.38
N ASP A 362 -20.44 -1.85 14.04
CA ASP A 362 -20.66 -1.97 15.49
C ASP A 362 -19.75 -1.02 16.30
N ALA A 363 -18.52 -0.84 15.88
CA ALA A 363 -17.59 0.08 16.51
C ALA A 363 -18.02 1.54 16.32
N MET A 364 -18.46 1.92 15.12
CA MET A 364 -18.91 3.27 14.81
C MET A 364 -20.14 3.68 15.64
N ARG A 365 -21.03 2.72 15.98
CA ARG A 365 -22.21 2.96 16.86
C ARG A 365 -21.83 3.31 18.30
N LYS A 366 -20.54 3.29 18.67
CA LYS A 366 -20.01 3.72 19.96
C LYS A 366 -19.46 5.14 19.96
N LEU A 367 -19.36 5.76 18.80
CA LEU A 367 -18.89 7.14 18.68
C LEU A 367 -19.92 8.12 19.28
N GLU A 368 -19.44 9.24 19.78
CA GLU A 368 -20.30 10.38 20.13
C GLU A 368 -20.76 11.13 18.88
N TRP A 369 -19.87 11.26 17.90
CA TRP A 369 -20.18 11.91 16.64
C TRP A 369 -19.35 11.34 15.48
N CYS A 370 -19.91 11.42 14.26
CA CYS A 370 -19.26 11.04 13.02
C CYS A 370 -19.58 12.08 11.94
N VAL A 371 -18.54 12.66 11.34
CA VAL A 371 -18.67 13.60 10.21
C VAL A 371 -18.27 12.86 8.95
N VAL A 372 -19.21 12.66 8.03
CA VAL A 372 -18.97 11.98 6.76
C VAL A 372 -19.04 12.99 5.63
N ARG A 373 -17.96 13.05 4.85
CA ARG A 373 -17.84 13.87 3.65
C ARG A 373 -17.67 12.98 2.43
N ASP A 374 -18.70 12.96 1.59
CA ASP A 374 -18.69 12.17 0.37
C ASP A 374 -19.58 12.88 -0.69
N PRO A 375 -19.32 12.71 -2.00
CA PRO A 375 -20.22 13.22 -3.04
C PRO A 375 -21.62 12.60 -3.01
N PHE A 376 -21.76 11.38 -2.48
CA PHE A 376 -23.02 10.66 -2.34
C PHE A 376 -23.28 10.32 -0.88
N LEU A 377 -24.56 10.18 -0.52
CA LEU A 377 -24.95 9.63 0.78
C LEU A 377 -24.64 8.12 0.77
N VAL A 378 -23.49 7.78 1.33
CA VAL A 378 -22.98 6.41 1.37
C VAL A 378 -23.30 5.72 2.68
N GLU A 379 -23.19 4.40 2.71
CA GLU A 379 -23.53 3.58 3.87
C GLU A 379 -22.77 3.96 5.15
N THR A 380 -21.58 4.52 4.99
CA THR A 380 -20.82 5.06 6.15
C THR A 380 -21.50 6.24 6.82
N ALA A 381 -22.41 6.94 6.17
CA ALA A 381 -23.25 7.95 6.79
C ALA A 381 -24.56 7.37 7.35
N GLU A 382 -24.88 6.11 7.09
CA GLU A 382 -26.15 5.46 7.38
C GLU A 382 -26.01 4.23 8.31
N PHE A 383 -24.82 3.93 8.83
CA PHE A 383 -24.52 2.75 9.67
C PHE A 383 -25.43 2.61 10.89
N TRP A 384 -25.98 3.73 11.38
CA TRP A 384 -26.78 3.81 12.59
C TRP A 384 -28.14 3.10 12.48
N HIS A 385 -28.63 2.81 11.28
CA HIS A 385 -29.88 2.05 11.06
C HIS A 385 -29.69 0.77 10.22
N MET A 386 -28.44 0.38 9.94
CA MET A 386 -28.11 -0.86 9.24
C MET A 386 -28.19 -2.08 10.18
N ASP A 387 -28.14 -3.29 9.62
CA ASP A 387 -28.08 -4.57 10.34
C ASP A 387 -29.31 -4.87 11.23
N GLY A 388 -30.43 -4.21 10.98
CA GLY A 388 -31.66 -4.37 11.78
C GLY A 388 -31.57 -3.74 13.19
N VAL A 389 -30.57 -2.88 13.40
CA VAL A 389 -30.43 -2.13 14.66
C VAL A 389 -31.56 -1.11 14.77
N ASP A 390 -32.18 -0.99 15.96
CA ASP A 390 -33.11 0.09 16.23
C ASP A 390 -32.39 1.43 16.26
N PRO A 391 -32.70 2.38 15.35
CA PRO A 391 -32.05 3.68 15.32
C PRO A 391 -32.13 4.45 16.65
N ALA A 392 -33.19 4.24 17.41
CA ALA A 392 -33.38 4.87 18.73
C ALA A 392 -32.39 4.36 19.79
N SER A 393 -31.69 3.26 19.52
CA SER A 393 -30.67 2.71 20.41
C SER A 393 -29.24 3.20 20.12
N VAL A 394 -29.06 4.05 19.09
CA VAL A 394 -27.74 4.56 18.67
C VAL A 394 -27.64 6.04 19.00
N ASP A 395 -26.73 6.39 19.91
CA ASP A 395 -26.54 7.76 20.38
C ASP A 395 -25.57 8.58 19.49
N THR A 396 -24.89 7.96 18.50
CA THR A 396 -23.93 8.65 17.63
C THR A 396 -24.62 9.72 16.80
N GLU A 397 -24.16 10.96 16.92
CA GLU A 397 -24.62 12.07 16.07
C GLU A 397 -23.85 12.05 14.73
N VAL A 398 -24.57 11.89 13.61
CA VAL A 398 -23.97 11.79 12.27
C VAL A 398 -24.21 13.08 11.49
N PHE A 399 -23.12 13.69 11.02
CA PHE A 399 -23.14 14.85 10.14
C PHE A 399 -22.73 14.42 8.73
N TYR A 400 -23.66 14.44 7.80
CA TYR A 400 -23.34 14.27 6.38
C TYR A 400 -23.14 15.66 5.74
N MET A 401 -21.94 15.84 5.13
CA MET A 401 -21.57 17.09 4.48
C MET A 401 -21.10 16.79 3.05
N PRO A 402 -21.82 17.23 2.01
CA PRO A 402 -21.48 16.89 0.63
C PRO A 402 -20.11 17.40 0.22
N ALA A 403 -19.33 16.54 -0.45
CA ALA A 403 -17.99 16.82 -0.92
C ALA A 403 -17.96 17.06 -2.41
N ALA A 404 -17.02 17.93 -2.86
CA ALA A 404 -16.79 18.19 -4.27
C ALA A 404 -15.96 17.05 -4.91
N TRP A 405 -16.31 16.70 -6.14
CA TRP A 405 -15.54 15.79 -6.99
C TRP A 405 -14.21 16.42 -7.46
N SER A 406 -13.31 15.58 -7.98
CA SER A 406 -12.03 16.05 -8.53
C SER A 406 -12.18 17.08 -9.65
N ALA A 407 -13.23 16.97 -10.49
CA ALA A 407 -13.52 17.93 -11.56
C ALA A 407 -14.11 19.25 -11.05
N GLU A 408 -14.55 19.31 -9.80
CA GLU A 408 -15.23 20.45 -9.19
C GLU A 408 -14.31 21.25 -8.28
N LYS A 409 -13.02 20.94 -8.23
CA LYS A 409 -12.00 21.61 -7.41
C LYS A 409 -10.65 21.59 -8.09
N ASP A 410 -9.78 22.56 -7.77
CA ASP A 410 -8.37 22.52 -8.11
C ASP A 410 -7.62 21.53 -7.22
N GLY A 411 -6.52 21.00 -7.73
CA GLY A 411 -5.69 20.12 -6.93
C GLY A 411 -4.56 19.46 -7.69
N SER A 412 -3.89 18.54 -7.02
CA SER A 412 -2.86 17.71 -7.66
C SER A 412 -2.94 16.26 -7.19
N LEU A 413 -2.47 15.38 -8.05
CA LEU A 413 -2.34 13.96 -7.80
C LEU A 413 -0.86 13.60 -7.88
N THR A 414 -0.32 12.93 -6.87
CA THR A 414 1.01 12.32 -6.94
C THR A 414 0.85 10.82 -7.14
N ASN A 415 1.20 10.34 -8.32
CA ASN A 415 1.07 8.93 -8.65
C ASN A 415 2.21 8.09 -8.07
N THR A 416 2.12 6.77 -8.22
CA THR A 416 3.14 5.82 -7.73
C THR A 416 4.54 6.10 -8.27
N GLN A 417 4.65 6.71 -9.45
CA GLN A 417 5.91 7.12 -10.07
C GLN A 417 6.42 8.47 -9.55
N ARG A 418 5.77 9.03 -8.53
CA ARG A 418 6.10 10.30 -7.87
C ARG A 418 5.91 11.54 -8.74
N LEU A 419 5.27 11.42 -9.88
CA LEU A 419 4.90 12.54 -10.74
C LEU A 419 3.69 13.26 -10.14
N LEU A 420 3.82 14.56 -9.89
CA LEU A 420 2.71 15.44 -9.52
C LEU A 420 2.01 15.92 -10.77
N GLN A 421 0.71 15.79 -10.78
CA GLN A 421 -0.14 16.19 -11.90
C GLN A 421 -1.21 17.14 -11.39
N TRP A 422 -1.09 18.41 -11.73
CA TRP A 422 -2.07 19.42 -11.41
C TRP A 422 -3.30 19.31 -12.33
N HIS A 423 -4.47 19.51 -11.76
CA HIS A 423 -5.71 19.70 -12.49
C HIS A 423 -6.41 20.96 -11.99
N ASP A 424 -6.99 21.68 -12.92
CA ASP A 424 -7.83 22.83 -12.65
C ASP A 424 -9.28 22.38 -12.55
N LYS A 425 -10.07 23.09 -11.78
CA LYS A 425 -11.51 22.91 -11.68
C LYS A 425 -12.14 23.05 -13.07
N ALA A 426 -12.94 22.07 -13.46
CA ALA A 426 -13.65 22.09 -14.74
C ALA A 426 -15.07 22.65 -14.62
N VAL A 427 -15.75 22.41 -13.51
CA VAL A 427 -17.13 22.86 -13.22
C VAL A 427 -17.25 23.25 -11.73
N ASP A 428 -18.21 24.08 -11.40
CA ASP A 428 -18.50 24.40 -10.02
C ASP A 428 -19.19 23.21 -9.33
N PRO A 429 -18.90 22.97 -8.03
CA PRO A 429 -19.60 21.95 -7.27
C PRO A 429 -21.08 22.26 -7.11
N PRO A 430 -21.97 21.26 -7.18
CA PRO A 430 -23.42 21.49 -7.07
C PRO A 430 -23.82 21.83 -5.63
N GLY A 431 -24.79 22.72 -5.46
CA GLY A 431 -25.42 23.05 -4.18
C GLY A 431 -24.40 23.42 -3.11
N ASP A 432 -24.46 22.72 -1.99
CA ASP A 432 -23.59 22.93 -0.83
C ASP A 432 -22.33 22.04 -0.83
N ALA A 433 -22.04 21.33 -1.91
CA ALA A 433 -20.82 20.57 -2.01
C ALA A 433 -19.58 21.49 -1.99
N ARG A 434 -18.58 21.12 -1.23
CA ARG A 434 -17.34 21.90 -1.02
C ARG A 434 -16.12 20.97 -1.06
N SER A 435 -14.96 21.53 -1.39
CA SER A 435 -13.70 20.81 -1.32
C SER A 435 -13.29 20.48 0.12
N GLU A 436 -12.40 19.53 0.31
CA GLU A 436 -11.81 19.22 1.61
C GLU A 436 -10.98 20.40 2.12
N THR A 437 -10.26 21.09 1.24
CA THR A 437 -9.51 22.31 1.57
C THR A 437 -10.44 23.40 2.14
N TRP A 438 -11.56 23.63 1.47
CA TRP A 438 -12.57 24.56 1.97
C TRP A 438 -13.07 24.16 3.37
N PHE A 439 -13.46 22.91 3.53
CA PHE A 439 -13.99 22.41 4.80
C PHE A 439 -12.98 22.58 5.93
N MET A 440 -11.74 22.12 5.74
CA MET A 440 -10.73 22.13 6.79
C MET A 440 -10.32 23.56 7.19
N VAL A 441 -10.14 24.44 6.21
CA VAL A 441 -9.77 25.87 6.49
C VAL A 441 -10.91 26.60 7.17
N HIS A 442 -12.14 26.45 6.71
CA HIS A 442 -13.29 27.11 7.33
C HIS A 442 -13.62 26.55 8.71
N LEU A 443 -13.54 25.22 8.91
CA LEU A 443 -13.68 24.61 10.22
C LEU A 443 -12.63 25.12 11.19
N GLY A 444 -11.37 25.11 10.82
CA GLY A 444 -10.27 25.60 11.64
C GLY A 444 -10.42 27.07 12.01
N ASN A 445 -10.76 27.93 11.04
CA ASN A 445 -11.01 29.36 11.31
C ASN A 445 -12.23 29.55 12.23
N LYS A 446 -13.26 28.75 12.09
CA LYS A 446 -14.43 28.76 12.99
C LYS A 446 -14.04 28.39 14.41
N LEU A 447 -13.29 27.30 14.57
CA LEU A 447 -12.79 26.86 15.89
C LEU A 447 -11.89 27.95 16.52
N ARG A 448 -10.94 28.50 15.77
CA ARG A 448 -10.07 29.59 16.26
C ARG A 448 -10.91 30.79 16.73
N ALA A 449 -11.95 31.16 16.00
CA ALA A 449 -12.84 32.26 16.40
C ALA A 449 -13.60 31.96 17.70
N LEU A 450 -14.09 30.72 17.87
CA LEU A 450 -14.76 30.30 19.10
C LEU A 450 -13.83 30.30 20.32
N TYR A 451 -12.56 29.94 20.14
CA TYR A 451 -11.56 29.88 21.20
C TYR A 451 -10.69 31.15 21.32
N ALA A 452 -10.96 32.22 20.54
CA ALA A 452 -10.11 33.42 20.46
C ALA A 452 -9.78 34.08 21.82
N ASN A 453 -10.66 33.93 22.82
CA ASN A 453 -10.48 34.50 24.15
C ASN A 453 -10.01 33.47 25.19
N SER A 454 -9.72 32.26 24.79
CA SER A 454 -9.24 31.23 25.71
C SER A 454 -7.86 31.57 26.25
N GLN A 455 -7.68 31.34 27.56
CA GLN A 455 -6.40 31.45 28.27
C GLN A 455 -5.86 30.08 28.67
N SER A 456 -6.50 29.02 28.21
CA SER A 456 -6.07 27.64 28.50
C SER A 456 -4.83 27.25 27.68
N GLU A 457 -3.85 26.67 28.36
CA GLU A 457 -2.66 26.11 27.67
C GLU A 457 -3.05 25.06 26.62
N ARG A 458 -4.07 24.24 26.91
CA ARG A 458 -4.60 23.22 26.00
C ARG A 458 -5.05 23.78 24.67
N ASP A 459 -5.53 25.03 24.63
CA ASP A 459 -6.11 25.63 23.43
C ASP A 459 -5.07 26.41 22.60
N LYS A 460 -3.87 26.63 23.15
CA LYS A 460 -2.77 27.31 22.45
C LYS A 460 -2.41 26.72 21.09
N PRO A 461 -2.32 25.39 20.92
CA PRO A 461 -2.04 24.78 19.62
C PRO A 461 -3.01 25.23 18.53
N LEU A 462 -4.32 25.20 18.83
CA LEU A 462 -5.36 25.64 17.90
C LEU A 462 -5.23 27.14 17.55
N LEU A 463 -4.94 27.98 18.54
CA LEU A 463 -4.80 29.42 18.35
C LEU A 463 -3.53 29.80 17.60
N ALA A 464 -2.47 28.99 17.73
CA ALA A 464 -1.19 29.18 17.08
C ALA A 464 -1.18 28.75 15.60
N MET A 465 -2.08 27.88 15.17
CA MET A 465 -2.10 27.38 13.79
C MET A 465 -2.31 28.51 12.78
N THR A 466 -1.57 28.45 11.66
CA THR A 466 -1.68 29.40 10.56
C THR A 466 -2.53 28.80 9.43
N TRP A 467 -3.69 29.39 9.18
CA TRP A 467 -4.57 28.96 8.06
C TRP A 467 -4.98 30.20 7.25
N ASN A 468 -3.98 31.02 6.90
CA ASN A 468 -4.17 32.35 6.32
C ASN A 468 -4.09 32.33 4.78
N TYR A 469 -4.70 31.29 4.17
CA TYR A 469 -4.75 31.22 2.71
C TYR A 469 -5.70 32.28 2.14
N PRO A 470 -5.36 32.91 1.00
CA PRO A 470 -6.30 33.77 0.29
C PRO A 470 -7.57 32.99 -0.06
N LEU A 471 -8.73 33.61 0.17
CA LEU A 471 -10.04 33.06 -0.16
C LEU A 471 -10.49 33.61 -1.52
N GLU A 472 -10.94 32.72 -2.42
CA GLU A 472 -11.25 33.03 -3.80
C GLU A 472 -12.73 32.73 -4.13
N GLY A 473 -13.26 33.49 -5.06
CA GLY A 473 -14.62 33.30 -5.58
C GLY A 473 -15.76 33.53 -4.58
N ALA A 474 -16.99 33.29 -5.01
CA ALA A 474 -18.21 33.50 -4.23
C ALA A 474 -18.33 32.58 -3.03
N ILE A 475 -17.82 31.35 -3.14
CA ILE A 475 -17.87 30.36 -2.07
C ILE A 475 -16.70 30.46 -1.09
N GLN A 476 -15.77 31.43 -1.30
CA GLN A 476 -14.59 31.65 -0.47
C GLN A 476 -13.70 30.39 -0.39
N GLU A 477 -13.40 29.81 -1.55
CA GLU A 477 -12.47 28.67 -1.67
C GLU A 477 -11.05 29.12 -1.31
N PRO A 478 -10.32 28.41 -0.45
CA PRO A 478 -8.90 28.72 -0.21
C PRO A 478 -8.06 28.49 -1.46
N SER A 479 -7.09 29.38 -1.70
CA SER A 479 -6.16 29.25 -2.83
C SER A 479 -5.33 27.98 -2.73
N VAL A 480 -5.63 27.00 -3.55
CA VAL A 480 -4.90 25.71 -3.60
C VAL A 480 -3.46 25.91 -4.03
N LEU A 481 -3.17 26.93 -4.86
CA LEU A 481 -1.80 27.29 -5.21
C LEU A 481 -1.02 27.81 -3.99
N SER A 482 -1.66 28.56 -3.10
CA SER A 482 -1.01 29.01 -1.86
C SER A 482 -0.70 27.84 -0.92
N VAL A 483 -1.58 26.83 -0.84
CA VAL A 483 -1.32 25.60 -0.12
C VAL A 483 -0.13 24.84 -0.77
N ALA A 484 -0.08 24.77 -2.10
CA ALA A 484 1.02 24.15 -2.83
C ALA A 484 2.37 24.86 -2.57
N GLN A 485 2.36 26.18 -2.46
CA GLN A 485 3.54 27.00 -2.11
C GLN A 485 4.04 26.72 -0.68
N GLU A 486 3.13 26.53 0.26
CA GLU A 486 3.48 26.14 1.64
C GLU A 486 4.05 24.72 1.68
N ILE A 487 3.45 23.79 0.96
CA ILE A 487 3.96 22.41 0.84
C ILE A 487 5.39 22.42 0.28
N ASN A 488 5.66 23.22 -0.77
CA ASN A 488 6.99 23.38 -1.35
C ASN A 488 8.00 23.96 -0.36
N GLY A 489 7.57 24.92 0.42
CA GLY A 489 8.39 25.68 1.36
C GLY A 489 8.91 27.00 0.83
N TYR A 490 9.12 27.91 1.77
CA TYR A 490 9.53 29.30 1.50
C TYR A 490 10.40 29.85 2.63
N SER A 491 11.15 30.91 2.31
CA SER A 491 11.87 31.72 3.31
C SER A 491 10.88 32.54 4.13
N THR A 492 10.91 32.39 5.46
CA THR A 492 10.08 33.21 6.36
C THR A 492 10.54 34.67 6.40
N VAL A 493 11.77 34.98 5.94
CA VAL A 493 12.37 36.33 5.89
C VAL A 493 12.01 37.08 4.62
N THR A 494 12.08 36.40 3.44
CA THR A 494 11.88 37.04 2.14
C THR A 494 10.54 36.72 1.49
N GLY A 495 9.88 35.63 1.92
CA GLY A 495 8.68 35.09 1.28
C GLY A 495 8.95 34.38 -0.05
N GLU A 496 10.20 34.21 -0.44
CA GLU A 496 10.59 33.53 -1.67
C GLU A 496 10.51 32.01 -1.49
N GLN A 497 10.05 31.28 -2.53
CA GLN A 497 9.98 29.84 -2.55
C GLN A 497 11.38 29.20 -2.51
N VAL A 498 11.55 28.09 -1.79
CA VAL A 498 12.80 27.33 -1.79
C VAL A 498 12.91 26.48 -3.07
N PRO A 499 14.08 26.44 -3.70
CA PRO A 499 14.28 25.67 -4.92
C PRO A 499 14.45 24.16 -4.67
N GLY A 500 14.59 23.73 -3.41
CA GLY A 500 14.75 22.33 -3.02
C GLY A 500 14.97 22.16 -1.52
N TYR A 501 14.92 20.94 -1.06
CA TYR A 501 15.02 20.57 0.36
C TYR A 501 16.36 20.94 1.02
N ALA A 502 17.43 21.06 0.23
CA ALA A 502 18.76 21.43 0.73
C ALA A 502 18.81 22.85 1.32
N GLU A 503 17.85 23.70 0.92
CA GLU A 503 17.75 25.09 1.40
C GLU A 503 16.98 25.21 2.71
N LEU A 504 16.35 24.14 3.22
CA LEU A 504 15.64 24.15 4.49
C LEU A 504 16.62 24.31 5.66
N LYS A 505 16.19 25.04 6.69
CA LYS A 505 16.97 25.41 7.86
C LYS A 505 16.28 25.00 9.15
N ASP A 506 17.08 24.85 10.20
CA ASP A 506 16.65 24.58 11.58
C ASP A 506 16.67 25.82 12.49
N ASP A 507 16.83 27.00 11.91
CA ASP A 507 16.87 28.28 12.60
C ASP A 507 15.57 29.10 12.48
N GLY A 508 14.52 28.50 11.94
CA GLY A 508 13.22 29.13 11.73
C GLY A 508 13.14 30.07 10.53
N SER A 509 14.22 30.25 9.75
CA SER A 509 14.24 31.11 8.56
C SER A 509 13.56 30.48 7.34
N THR A 510 13.10 29.25 7.45
CA THR A 510 12.30 28.55 6.42
C THR A 510 11.06 27.91 7.02
N ALA A 511 9.98 27.84 6.23
CA ALA A 511 8.76 27.09 6.49
C ALA A 511 8.52 26.14 5.32
N CYS A 512 8.08 24.89 5.59
CA CYS A 512 7.85 23.89 4.55
C CYS A 512 6.84 22.85 5.03
N GLY A 513 5.71 22.73 4.34
CA GLY A 513 4.66 21.77 4.69
C GLY A 513 5.06 20.31 4.43
N CYS A 514 5.97 20.02 3.47
CA CYS A 514 6.47 18.68 3.24
C CYS A 514 7.80 18.70 2.46
N TRP A 515 8.91 18.42 3.12
CA TRP A 515 10.26 18.54 2.57
C TRP A 515 10.50 17.74 1.28
N ILE A 516 9.88 16.58 1.10
CA ILE A 516 10.04 15.74 -0.09
C ILE A 516 9.40 16.34 -1.34
N TYR A 517 8.59 17.38 -1.19
CA TYR A 517 7.98 18.13 -2.29
C TYR A 517 8.70 19.43 -2.61
N SER A 518 9.73 19.80 -1.84
CA SER A 518 10.49 21.03 -2.11
C SER A 518 11.09 21.03 -3.51
N GLY A 519 10.87 22.09 -4.26
CA GLY A 519 11.37 22.29 -5.62
C GLY A 519 10.33 22.13 -6.74
N TYR A 520 9.09 21.67 -6.45
CA TYR A 520 8.06 21.59 -7.49
C TYR A 520 7.34 22.93 -7.74
N VAL A 521 7.40 23.86 -6.78
CA VAL A 521 7.03 25.28 -6.95
C VAL A 521 8.28 26.14 -6.65
N PRO A 522 9.31 26.11 -7.49
CA PRO A 522 10.61 26.70 -7.18
C PRO A 522 10.58 28.24 -7.14
N LYS A 523 9.50 28.84 -7.63
CA LYS A 523 9.21 30.29 -7.61
C LYS A 523 7.70 30.49 -7.49
N LYS A 524 7.28 31.62 -6.94
CA LYS A 524 5.88 31.92 -6.66
C LYS A 524 4.92 31.77 -7.84
N ASP A 525 5.38 32.00 -9.05
CA ASP A 525 4.61 31.94 -10.31
C ASP A 525 4.89 30.69 -11.17
N VAL A 526 5.68 29.75 -10.64
CA VAL A 526 6.09 28.54 -11.36
C VAL A 526 5.61 27.29 -10.63
N ASN A 527 4.57 26.66 -11.16
CA ASN A 527 4.08 25.37 -10.68
C ASN A 527 4.47 24.25 -11.68
N LEU A 528 5.50 23.47 -11.36
CA LEU A 528 5.99 22.41 -12.25
C LEU A 528 4.99 21.27 -12.38
N SER A 529 4.10 21.06 -11.41
CA SER A 529 3.05 20.04 -11.50
C SER A 529 2.00 20.35 -12.58
N ALA A 530 1.81 21.63 -12.92
CA ALA A 530 0.96 22.09 -14.02
C ALA A 530 1.62 22.03 -15.40
N SER A 531 2.89 21.59 -15.47
CA SER A 531 3.63 21.54 -16.73
C SER A 531 2.97 20.62 -17.74
N ARG A 532 2.93 21.08 -19.01
CA ARG A 532 2.48 20.32 -20.18
C ARG A 532 3.58 20.20 -21.24
N VAL A 533 4.81 20.47 -20.84
CA VAL A 533 5.98 20.41 -21.72
C VAL A 533 6.17 18.98 -22.19
N ARG A 534 6.34 18.78 -23.48
CA ARG A 534 6.74 17.51 -24.07
C ARG A 534 8.25 17.53 -24.30
N ASP A 535 8.91 16.45 -23.87
CA ASP A 535 10.31 16.23 -24.22
C ASP A 535 10.44 16.00 -25.72
N LYS A 536 11.52 16.50 -26.33
CA LYS A 536 11.84 16.16 -27.71
C LYS A 536 12.23 14.67 -27.79
N ALA A 537 11.99 14.08 -28.96
CA ALA A 537 12.39 12.71 -29.20
C ALA A 537 13.91 12.54 -28.94
N GLY A 538 14.29 11.66 -28.05
CA GLY A 538 15.69 11.45 -27.63
C GLY A 538 16.16 12.24 -26.41
N GLU A 539 15.41 13.23 -25.93
CA GLU A 539 15.69 13.99 -24.70
C GLU A 539 14.97 13.39 -23.49
N GLN A 540 15.13 12.11 -23.25
CA GLN A 540 14.40 11.42 -22.18
C GLN A 540 14.97 11.68 -20.78
N THR A 541 16.10 12.33 -20.67
CA THR A 541 16.82 12.54 -19.42
C THR A 541 16.44 13.81 -18.67
N ASN A 542 15.77 14.76 -19.32
CA ASN A 542 15.50 16.07 -18.74
C ASN A 542 14.02 16.28 -18.43
N HIS A 543 13.58 15.78 -17.29
CA HIS A 543 12.24 16.06 -16.73
C HIS A 543 12.25 17.23 -15.74
N SER A 544 13.27 18.09 -15.76
CA SER A 544 13.44 19.23 -14.82
C SER A 544 12.32 20.25 -14.90
N LYS A 545 11.47 20.19 -15.94
CA LYS A 545 10.31 21.05 -16.12
C LYS A 545 8.99 20.45 -15.60
N TRP A 546 9.04 19.26 -15.03
CA TRP A 546 7.89 18.58 -14.45
C TRP A 546 8.01 18.54 -12.93
N GLY A 547 6.88 18.42 -12.23
CA GLY A 547 6.85 18.28 -10.78
C GLY A 547 7.00 16.83 -10.37
N PHE A 548 7.95 16.54 -9.47
CA PHE A 548 8.11 15.23 -8.87
C PHE A 548 8.27 15.36 -7.36
N ALA A 549 7.70 14.43 -6.63
CA ALA A 549 8.04 14.23 -5.22
C ALA A 549 9.41 13.55 -5.10
N TRP A 550 10.06 13.75 -3.98
CA TRP A 550 11.40 13.30 -3.67
C TRP A 550 12.50 14.09 -4.43
N PRO A 551 13.72 14.12 -3.87
CA PRO A 551 14.77 15.03 -4.35
C PRO A 551 15.28 14.79 -5.77
N ALA A 552 14.97 13.65 -6.39
CA ALA A 552 15.44 13.35 -7.73
C ALA A 552 14.27 13.02 -8.67
N ASN A 553 14.30 13.65 -9.84
CA ASN A 553 13.31 13.52 -10.89
C ASN A 553 13.56 12.26 -11.75
N ARG A 554 13.52 11.07 -11.15
CA ARG A 554 13.84 9.79 -11.77
C ARG A 554 12.61 8.95 -12.11
N ARG A 555 12.73 8.09 -13.12
CA ARG A 555 11.67 7.15 -13.53
C ARG A 555 11.88 5.74 -13.00
N ILE A 556 13.12 5.27 -12.95
CA ILE A 556 13.47 3.93 -12.45
C ILE A 556 14.23 4.09 -11.14
N LEU A 557 13.64 3.56 -10.06
CA LEU A 557 14.24 3.57 -8.74
C LEU A 557 15.45 2.61 -8.72
N TYR A 558 16.49 2.99 -7.98
CA TYR A 558 17.76 2.26 -7.90
C TYR A 558 18.48 2.10 -9.24
N ASN A 559 18.36 3.11 -10.11
CA ASN A 559 18.89 3.05 -11.47
C ASN A 559 20.42 2.97 -11.54
N ARG A 560 21.16 3.25 -10.44
CA ARG A 560 22.58 2.97 -10.30
C ARG A 560 22.89 1.47 -10.56
N ALA A 561 21.99 0.56 -10.20
CA ALA A 561 22.13 -0.87 -10.43
C ALA A 561 22.08 -1.28 -11.91
N SER A 562 21.76 -0.37 -12.84
CA SER A 562 21.84 -0.63 -14.29
C SER A 562 23.26 -0.63 -14.84
N ALA A 563 24.23 -0.14 -14.06
CA ALA A 563 25.64 -0.17 -14.39
C ALA A 563 26.42 -1.06 -13.40
N ASP A 564 27.61 -1.53 -13.82
CA ASP A 564 28.52 -2.30 -12.97
C ASP A 564 29.18 -1.40 -11.88
N PRO A 565 29.95 -1.96 -10.94
CA PRO A 565 30.64 -1.17 -9.93
C PRO A 565 31.58 -0.10 -10.49
N GLN A 566 32.12 -0.30 -11.71
CA GLN A 566 32.97 0.63 -12.42
C GLN A 566 32.21 1.71 -13.18
N GLY A 567 30.86 1.65 -13.19
CA GLY A 567 30.03 2.61 -13.87
C GLY A 567 29.76 2.32 -15.34
N ASN A 568 30.13 1.14 -15.85
CA ASN A 568 29.80 0.74 -17.21
C ASN A 568 28.42 0.07 -17.24
N PRO A 569 27.62 0.22 -18.30
CA PRO A 569 26.41 -0.57 -18.46
C PRO A 569 26.70 -2.07 -18.40
N TRP A 570 25.86 -2.85 -17.72
CA TRP A 570 25.96 -4.31 -17.76
C TRP A 570 25.87 -4.86 -19.18
N SER A 571 25.07 -4.20 -20.01
CA SER A 571 24.99 -4.45 -21.45
C SER A 571 24.47 -3.20 -22.18
N GLU A 572 24.83 -3.06 -23.46
CA GLU A 572 24.33 -1.96 -24.29
C GLU A 572 22.79 -2.02 -24.49
N ARG A 573 22.23 -3.22 -24.56
CA ARG A 573 20.77 -3.42 -24.72
C ARG A 573 19.98 -2.87 -23.54
N LYS A 574 20.51 -2.95 -22.32
CA LYS A 574 19.85 -2.54 -21.06
C LYS A 574 20.54 -1.33 -20.43
N ARG A 575 21.26 -0.57 -21.22
CA ARG A 575 21.90 0.67 -20.78
C ARG A 575 20.83 1.67 -20.31
N LEU A 576 21.05 2.25 -19.13
CA LEU A 576 20.16 3.26 -18.55
C LEU A 576 20.94 4.46 -18.05
N VAL A 577 21.81 4.28 -17.03
CA VAL A 577 22.76 5.27 -16.56
C VAL A 577 24.17 4.70 -16.64
N TRP A 578 25.19 5.56 -16.86
CA TRP A 578 26.58 5.17 -16.92
C TRP A 578 27.50 6.33 -16.58
N TRP A 579 28.76 6.02 -16.18
CA TRP A 579 29.76 7.02 -15.92
C TRP A 579 30.39 7.49 -17.24
N ASP A 580 30.50 8.81 -17.42
CA ASP A 580 31.18 9.42 -18.58
C ASP A 580 32.32 10.33 -18.07
N GLN A 581 33.57 9.89 -18.31
CA GLN A 581 34.77 10.60 -17.86
C GLN A 581 34.91 11.97 -18.52
N SER A 582 34.30 12.22 -19.65
CA SER A 582 34.44 13.50 -20.38
C SER A 582 33.59 14.65 -19.77
N ARG A 583 32.64 14.34 -18.90
CA ARG A 583 31.78 15.35 -18.27
C ARG A 583 32.56 16.22 -17.27
N HIS A 584 32.00 17.39 -16.97
CA HIS A 584 32.52 18.32 -15.97
C HIS A 584 34.01 18.66 -16.17
N ASP A 585 34.38 18.98 -17.42
CA ASP A 585 35.78 19.33 -17.80
C ASP A 585 36.79 18.22 -17.50
N GLY A 586 36.38 16.95 -17.72
CA GLY A 586 37.23 15.80 -17.51
C GLY A 586 37.25 15.23 -16.09
N LYS A 587 36.46 15.78 -15.19
CA LYS A 587 36.26 15.23 -13.83
C LYS A 587 35.39 14.00 -13.79
N GLY A 588 34.61 13.78 -14.85
CA GLY A 588 33.62 12.70 -14.94
C GLY A 588 32.25 13.06 -14.35
N GLY A 589 31.26 12.30 -14.73
CA GLY A 589 29.88 12.44 -14.22
C GLY A 589 28.97 11.37 -14.76
N TRP A 590 27.96 11.03 -14.00
CA TRP A 590 26.93 10.10 -14.43
C TRP A 590 26.02 10.76 -15.48
N THR A 591 25.62 9.98 -16.46
CA THR A 591 24.70 10.37 -17.51
C THR A 591 23.83 9.18 -17.89
N GLY A 592 22.82 9.40 -18.76
CA GLY A 592 22.00 8.29 -19.24
C GLY A 592 20.65 8.71 -19.82
N TYR A 593 19.79 7.72 -19.97
CA TYR A 593 18.40 7.86 -20.42
C TYR A 593 17.41 8.10 -19.28
N ASP A 594 17.90 8.12 -18.05
CA ASP A 594 17.15 8.50 -16.85
C ASP A 594 17.99 9.41 -15.97
N VAL A 595 17.37 10.15 -15.08
CA VAL A 595 18.05 10.95 -14.07
C VAL A 595 18.67 9.98 -13.04
N PRO A 596 19.99 10.06 -12.77
CA PRO A 596 20.61 9.29 -11.71
C PRO A 596 19.88 9.52 -10.38
N ASP A 597 19.57 8.47 -9.64
CA ASP A 597 18.92 8.59 -8.33
C ASP A 597 19.94 8.71 -7.17
N PHE A 598 21.11 9.16 -7.49
CA PHE A 598 22.28 9.41 -6.63
C PHE A 598 23.05 10.63 -7.17
N VAL A 599 24.07 11.07 -6.45
CA VAL A 599 24.84 12.27 -6.80
C VAL A 599 25.56 12.10 -8.14
N GLU A 600 25.24 12.95 -9.12
CA GLU A 600 25.72 12.85 -10.50
C GLU A 600 27.26 12.92 -10.61
N SER A 601 27.91 13.72 -9.74
CA SER A 601 29.35 13.90 -9.73
C SER A 601 30.12 12.84 -8.93
N LYS A 602 29.44 11.94 -8.21
CA LYS A 602 30.09 10.93 -7.37
C LYS A 602 30.65 9.80 -8.21
N ALA A 603 31.98 9.65 -8.22
CA ALA A 603 32.66 8.62 -9.01
C ALA A 603 32.25 7.19 -8.57
N PRO A 604 32.25 6.19 -9.49
CA PRO A 604 31.90 4.82 -9.19
C PRO A 604 32.71 4.19 -8.05
N GLY A 605 33.99 4.55 -7.92
CA GLY A 605 34.85 4.04 -6.85
C GLY A 605 34.96 4.95 -5.63
N ALA A 606 34.14 6.00 -5.51
CA ALA A 606 34.19 6.88 -4.36
C ALA A 606 33.68 6.18 -3.09
N ASP A 607 34.36 6.42 -1.98
CA ASP A 607 33.95 5.94 -0.67
C ASP A 607 32.64 6.59 -0.20
N ALA A 608 31.98 5.94 0.76
CA ALA A 608 30.86 6.53 1.49
C ALA A 608 31.34 7.77 2.26
N ASP A 609 30.55 8.83 2.26
CA ASP A 609 30.81 10.01 3.07
C ASP A 609 29.95 9.95 4.34
N GLU A 610 30.56 9.65 5.47
CA GLU A 610 29.89 9.56 6.77
C GLU A 610 29.22 10.89 7.18
N LYS A 611 29.67 12.01 6.63
CA LYS A 611 29.09 13.34 6.85
C LYS A 611 28.19 13.79 5.70
N GLY A 612 28.05 12.94 4.68
CA GLY A 612 27.25 13.21 3.52
C GLY A 612 25.78 13.33 3.83
N VAL A 613 25.08 14.11 3.01
CA VAL A 613 23.64 14.30 3.08
C VAL A 613 22.97 13.51 1.96
N GLY A 614 21.91 12.78 2.30
CA GLY A 614 21.18 11.99 1.32
C GLY A 614 22.05 10.91 0.68
N MET A 615 22.12 10.92 -0.64
CA MET A 615 22.84 9.92 -1.42
C MET A 615 24.37 10.02 -1.31
N ASP A 616 24.91 11.11 -0.78
CA ASP A 616 26.36 11.23 -0.54
C ASP A 616 26.85 10.32 0.58
N ALA A 617 25.95 9.88 1.46
CA ALA A 617 26.29 8.97 2.54
C ALA A 617 26.72 7.56 2.07
N HIS A 618 26.33 7.16 0.87
CA HIS A 618 26.68 5.86 0.31
C HIS A 618 27.93 5.93 -0.58
N SER A 619 28.57 4.78 -0.80
CA SER A 619 29.67 4.70 -1.77
C SER A 619 29.15 4.93 -3.20
N GLY A 620 30.04 5.31 -4.12
CA GLY A 620 29.69 5.49 -5.53
C GLY A 620 29.25 4.20 -6.24
N SER A 621 29.39 3.04 -5.59
CA SER A 621 28.99 1.73 -6.11
C SER A 621 27.72 1.17 -5.47
N ASP A 622 27.14 1.81 -4.45
CA ASP A 622 25.96 1.32 -3.76
C ASP A 622 24.66 1.75 -4.47
N PRO A 623 23.88 0.80 -5.05
CA PRO A 623 22.68 1.18 -5.81
C PRO A 623 21.44 1.33 -4.95
N PHE A 624 21.35 0.68 -3.78
CA PHE A 624 20.14 0.64 -2.95
C PHE A 624 20.18 1.72 -1.87
N ILE A 625 20.10 2.96 -2.32
CA ILE A 625 20.27 4.17 -1.51
C ILE A 625 19.31 4.33 -0.33
N MET A 626 18.20 3.58 -0.33
CA MET A 626 17.25 3.58 0.79
C MET A 626 17.62 2.56 1.87
N GLN A 627 18.56 1.65 1.61
CA GLN A 627 19.06 0.71 2.60
C GLN A 627 20.30 1.27 3.27
N ALA A 628 20.43 1.06 4.56
CA ALA A 628 21.56 1.59 5.34
C ALA A 628 22.92 1.03 4.85
N ASP A 629 22.95 -0.21 4.38
CA ASP A 629 24.14 -0.87 3.81
C ASP A 629 24.27 -0.68 2.29
N GLY A 630 23.35 0.06 1.65
CA GLY A 630 23.35 0.28 0.21
C GLY A 630 23.10 -0.97 -0.65
N ARG A 631 22.64 -2.08 -0.06
CA ARG A 631 22.51 -3.39 -0.70
C ARG A 631 21.06 -3.84 -0.81
N GLY A 632 20.78 -4.67 -1.81
CA GLY A 632 19.50 -5.40 -1.91
C GLY A 632 19.46 -6.58 -0.95
N TRP A 633 18.42 -6.68 -0.14
CA TRP A 633 18.31 -7.71 0.88
C TRP A 633 17.63 -8.98 0.37
N LEU A 634 18.42 -10.02 0.16
CA LEU A 634 17.94 -11.39 -0.01
C LEU A 634 17.48 -12.00 1.32
N TYR A 635 18.07 -11.56 2.40
CA TYR A 635 17.79 -11.91 3.79
C TYR A 635 17.65 -10.62 4.57
N ALA A 636 16.62 -10.50 5.41
CA ALA A 636 16.41 -9.32 6.24
C ALA A 636 16.96 -9.55 7.66
N PRO A 637 18.06 -8.91 8.03
CA PRO A 637 18.65 -9.11 9.36
C PRO A 637 17.82 -8.49 10.48
N HIS A 638 16.90 -7.60 10.16
CA HIS A 638 16.02 -6.89 11.11
C HIS A 638 14.82 -6.24 10.40
N GLY A 639 13.93 -5.61 11.15
CA GLY A 639 12.81 -4.81 10.65
C GLY A 639 11.56 -5.60 10.24
N LEU A 640 11.53 -6.91 10.47
CA LEU A 640 10.35 -7.76 10.23
C LEU A 640 9.89 -8.46 11.50
N LYS A 641 8.59 -8.66 11.61
CA LYS A 641 7.94 -9.28 12.77
C LYS A 641 7.64 -10.78 12.58
N ASP A 642 7.85 -11.32 11.37
CA ASP A 642 7.48 -12.69 11.03
C ASP A 642 8.61 -13.53 10.42
N GLY A 643 9.84 -13.06 10.55
CA GLY A 643 11.03 -13.80 10.16
C GLY A 643 11.87 -13.15 9.07
N PRO A 644 13.15 -13.51 8.98
CA PRO A 644 14.11 -12.91 8.05
C PRO A 644 13.95 -13.39 6.60
N LEU A 645 13.26 -14.51 6.39
CA LEU A 645 12.99 -15.12 5.09
C LEU A 645 11.49 -15.41 4.92
N PRO A 646 10.97 -15.31 3.68
CA PRO A 646 9.59 -15.72 3.40
C PRO A 646 9.43 -17.23 3.51
N ALA A 647 8.47 -17.68 4.29
CA ALA A 647 8.08 -19.08 4.39
C ALA A 647 6.60 -19.26 4.02
N HIS A 648 6.27 -20.37 3.35
CA HIS A 648 4.89 -20.68 3.02
C HIS A 648 4.12 -21.10 4.25
N TYR A 649 3.11 -20.33 4.59
CA TYR A 649 2.05 -20.68 5.52
C TYR A 649 0.71 -20.62 4.82
N GLU A 650 -0.25 -21.41 5.30
CA GLU A 650 -1.63 -21.34 4.84
C GLU A 650 -2.26 -19.98 5.28
N PRO A 651 -3.24 -19.48 4.53
CA PRO A 651 -4.07 -18.37 4.98
C PRO A 651 -4.65 -18.60 6.37
N PHE A 652 -5.01 -17.52 7.05
CA PHE A 652 -5.65 -17.59 8.37
C PHE A 652 -6.84 -18.58 8.40
N GLU A 653 -7.68 -18.51 7.37
CA GLU A 653 -8.71 -19.53 7.11
C GLU A 653 -8.33 -20.35 5.88
N SER A 654 -8.02 -21.63 6.07
CA SER A 654 -7.74 -22.56 4.99
C SER A 654 -8.31 -23.94 5.30
N PRO A 655 -8.94 -24.62 4.33
CA PRO A 655 -9.41 -26.00 4.52
C PRO A 655 -8.30 -27.03 4.37
N THR A 656 -7.07 -26.59 4.05
CA THR A 656 -5.94 -27.48 3.78
C THR A 656 -4.90 -27.45 4.88
N GLU A 657 -4.20 -28.57 5.05
CA GLU A 657 -3.04 -28.68 5.93
C GLU A 657 -1.82 -28.07 5.27
N ASN A 658 -0.91 -27.53 6.09
CA ASN A 658 0.41 -27.11 5.62
C ASN A 658 1.38 -28.31 5.66
N PRO A 659 1.81 -28.84 4.52
CA PRO A 659 2.69 -30.01 4.50
C PRO A 659 4.10 -29.74 4.99
N LEU A 660 4.54 -28.46 5.02
CA LEU A 660 5.84 -28.06 5.57
C LEU A 660 5.80 -27.98 7.09
N TYR A 661 4.74 -27.41 7.66
CA TYR A 661 4.66 -27.08 9.07
C TYR A 661 3.34 -27.51 9.69
N PRO A 662 3.19 -28.79 10.06
CA PRO A 662 1.94 -29.29 10.65
C PRO A 662 1.56 -28.59 11.96
N LYS A 663 2.56 -28.14 12.74
CA LYS A 663 2.35 -27.43 14.01
C LYS A 663 1.91 -25.96 13.81
N TYR A 664 2.44 -25.31 12.79
CA TYR A 664 2.14 -23.91 12.47
C TYR A 664 1.56 -23.82 11.07
N ARG A 665 0.27 -24.14 10.93
CA ARG A 665 -0.40 -24.13 9.64
C ARG A 665 -0.39 -22.74 9.02
N SER A 666 -0.81 -21.73 9.76
CA SER A 666 -0.79 -20.31 9.36
C SER A 666 0.43 -19.58 9.96
N ASN A 667 0.71 -18.39 9.43
CA ASN A 667 1.83 -17.56 9.91
C ASN A 667 1.80 -17.44 11.44
N PRO A 668 2.87 -17.83 12.14
CA PRO A 668 2.89 -17.89 13.60
C PRO A 668 2.75 -16.52 14.28
N ALA A 669 3.08 -15.45 13.59
CA ALA A 669 3.06 -14.08 14.11
C ALA A 669 1.81 -13.27 13.72
N ILE A 670 0.80 -13.87 13.07
CA ILE A 670 -0.43 -13.14 12.70
C ILE A 670 -1.08 -12.47 13.90
N ILE A 671 -1.66 -11.30 13.67
CA ILE A 671 -2.41 -10.57 14.68
C ILE A 671 -3.89 -10.96 14.59
N VAL A 672 -4.42 -11.45 15.69
CA VAL A 672 -5.82 -11.86 15.83
C VAL A 672 -6.40 -11.19 17.07
N PHE A 673 -7.52 -10.50 16.90
CA PHE A 673 -8.20 -9.83 18.01
C PHE A 673 -9.18 -10.79 18.71
N ASN A 674 -8.65 -11.69 19.56
CA ASN A 674 -9.44 -12.59 20.39
C ASN A 674 -10.05 -11.83 21.58
N ARG A 675 -11.09 -11.06 21.31
CA ARG A 675 -11.86 -10.31 22.30
C ARG A 675 -13.23 -10.93 22.49
N PRO A 676 -13.80 -10.98 23.70
CA PRO A 676 -15.16 -11.49 23.91
C PRO A 676 -16.24 -10.70 23.15
N ASP A 677 -15.98 -9.43 22.85
CA ASP A 677 -16.84 -8.53 22.11
C ASP A 677 -16.53 -8.48 20.60
N ASN A 678 -15.71 -9.37 20.11
CA ASN A 678 -15.42 -9.54 18.69
C ASN A 678 -15.91 -10.91 18.19
N PRO A 679 -17.22 -11.06 17.86
CA PRO A 679 -17.77 -12.31 17.36
C PRO A 679 -17.35 -12.60 15.92
N TYR A 680 -16.69 -11.65 15.25
CA TYR A 680 -16.30 -11.72 13.84
C TYR A 680 -15.03 -12.54 13.60
N ASN A 681 -14.36 -13.02 14.64
CA ASN A 681 -13.12 -13.79 14.52
C ASN A 681 -13.20 -15.08 15.37
N ASP A 682 -13.67 -16.13 14.75
CA ASP A 682 -13.92 -17.42 15.38
C ASP A 682 -12.82 -18.48 15.16
N ASN A 683 -11.79 -18.15 14.34
CA ASN A 683 -10.69 -19.06 14.10
C ASN A 683 -9.54 -18.86 15.10
N PRO A 684 -9.07 -19.94 15.74
CA PRO A 684 -7.86 -19.88 16.55
C PRO A 684 -6.63 -19.62 15.66
N ARG A 685 -5.63 -18.91 16.18
CA ARG A 685 -4.43 -18.47 15.45
C ARG A 685 -3.77 -19.57 14.60
N HIS A 686 -3.70 -20.79 15.10
CA HIS A 686 -3.05 -21.93 14.42
C HIS A 686 -3.95 -23.14 14.29
N GLY A 687 -5.23 -22.95 14.58
CA GLY A 687 -6.20 -24.03 14.51
C GLY A 687 -6.59 -24.39 13.08
N PRO A 688 -7.17 -25.57 12.86
CA PRO A 688 -7.73 -25.94 11.57
C PRO A 688 -8.91 -25.04 11.22
N ALA A 689 -9.15 -24.83 9.93
CA ALA A 689 -10.38 -24.19 9.46
C ALA A 689 -11.62 -24.96 9.95
N ASN A 690 -12.72 -24.26 10.18
CA ASN A 690 -13.97 -24.89 10.57
C ASN A 690 -14.48 -25.76 9.41
N PRO A 691 -14.62 -27.07 9.58
CA PRO A 691 -15.02 -28.01 8.52
C PRO A 691 -16.44 -27.75 7.97
N LYS A 692 -17.25 -26.96 8.66
CA LYS A 692 -18.53 -26.47 8.16
C LYS A 692 -18.40 -25.59 6.91
N TYR A 693 -17.22 -24.95 6.73
CA TYR A 693 -16.93 -24.01 5.66
C TYR A 693 -15.79 -24.57 4.78
N PRO A 694 -16.08 -25.53 3.88
CA PRO A 694 -15.03 -26.29 3.19
C PRO A 694 -14.48 -25.64 1.94
N TYR A 695 -15.11 -24.56 1.42
CA TYR A 695 -14.74 -23.94 0.16
C TYR A 695 -13.89 -22.71 0.36
N VAL A 696 -12.88 -22.52 -0.49
CA VAL A 696 -12.03 -21.31 -0.48
C VAL A 696 -12.72 -20.19 -1.26
N VAL A 697 -12.77 -19.01 -0.68
CA VAL A 697 -13.28 -17.80 -1.34
C VAL A 697 -12.14 -16.87 -1.67
N THR A 698 -12.16 -16.28 -2.87
CA THR A 698 -11.34 -15.13 -3.20
C THR A 698 -12.21 -13.96 -3.66
N THR A 699 -11.87 -12.75 -3.21
CA THR A 699 -12.56 -11.53 -3.67
C THR A 699 -11.82 -10.93 -4.86
N TYR A 700 -12.58 -10.32 -5.77
CA TYR A 700 -12.02 -9.62 -6.93
C TYR A 700 -12.88 -8.42 -7.33
N ARG A 701 -12.42 -7.67 -8.31
CA ARG A 701 -13.11 -6.50 -8.87
C ARG A 701 -13.65 -6.79 -10.25
N VAL A 702 -14.80 -6.18 -10.54
CA VAL A 702 -15.34 -6.11 -11.91
C VAL A 702 -14.95 -4.78 -12.56
N THR A 703 -15.12 -4.67 -13.87
CA THR A 703 -14.81 -3.44 -14.63
C THR A 703 -15.81 -2.33 -14.36
N GLU A 704 -17.05 -2.69 -14.11
CA GLU A 704 -18.22 -1.82 -14.05
C GLU A 704 -18.34 -1.10 -12.70
N HIS A 705 -17.82 -1.70 -11.63
CA HIS A 705 -17.91 -1.12 -10.29
C HIS A 705 -16.53 -0.84 -9.68
N HIS A 706 -16.46 0.25 -8.90
CA HIS A 706 -15.22 0.74 -8.27
C HIS A 706 -15.27 0.58 -6.74
N THR A 707 -14.23 -0.02 -6.15
CA THR A 707 -14.06 -0.26 -4.70
C THR A 707 -15.33 -0.84 -4.04
N SER A 708 -15.89 -0.20 -3.00
CA SER A 708 -17.17 -0.58 -2.38
C SER A 708 -18.40 -0.40 -3.29
N GLY A 709 -18.23 0.16 -4.49
CA GLY A 709 -19.32 0.51 -5.40
C GLY A 709 -20.01 1.84 -5.06
N ALA A 710 -19.59 2.54 -4.01
CA ALA A 710 -20.22 3.76 -3.54
C ALA A 710 -20.42 4.84 -4.61
N MET A 711 -19.48 5.00 -5.53
CA MET A 711 -19.59 5.94 -6.64
C MET A 711 -20.30 5.33 -7.86
N SER A 712 -20.00 4.09 -8.19
CA SER A 712 -20.45 3.45 -9.43
C SER A 712 -21.89 2.95 -9.37
N ARG A 713 -22.39 2.57 -8.17
CA ARG A 713 -23.78 2.15 -7.98
C ARG A 713 -24.81 3.29 -8.15
N TRP A 714 -24.35 4.55 -8.13
CA TRP A 714 -25.16 5.74 -8.43
C TRP A 714 -25.11 6.15 -9.92
N ASN A 715 -24.26 5.49 -10.72
CA ASN A 715 -24.19 5.73 -12.17
C ASN A 715 -25.10 4.75 -12.88
N SER A 716 -26.14 5.27 -13.58
CA SER A 716 -27.15 4.45 -14.24
C SER A 716 -26.58 3.49 -15.29
N TRP A 717 -25.59 3.93 -16.07
CA TRP A 717 -24.99 3.11 -17.12
C TRP A 717 -24.17 1.95 -16.54
N LEU A 718 -23.41 2.20 -15.49
CA LEU A 718 -22.63 1.15 -14.82
C LEU A 718 -23.54 0.18 -14.07
N SER A 719 -24.60 0.68 -13.47
CA SER A 719 -25.63 -0.11 -12.80
C SER A 719 -26.40 -1.01 -13.77
N GLU A 720 -26.68 -0.52 -14.99
CA GLU A 720 -27.31 -1.31 -16.05
C GLU A 720 -26.37 -2.45 -16.53
N LEU A 721 -25.09 -2.16 -16.68
CA LEU A 721 -24.10 -3.15 -17.13
C LEU A 721 -23.86 -4.28 -16.12
N GLN A 722 -23.91 -3.97 -14.83
CA GLN A 722 -23.72 -4.95 -13.75
C GLN A 722 -24.67 -4.66 -12.57
N PRO A 723 -25.95 -5.08 -12.68
CA PRO A 723 -26.98 -4.69 -11.71
C PRO A 723 -26.98 -5.52 -10.42
N GLU A 724 -26.55 -6.78 -10.44
CA GLU A 724 -26.69 -7.71 -9.35
C GLU A 724 -25.36 -8.28 -8.88
N LEU A 725 -25.25 -8.53 -7.57
CA LEU A 725 -24.17 -9.32 -6.98
C LEU A 725 -24.25 -10.76 -7.51
N PHE A 726 -23.13 -11.29 -7.92
CA PHE A 726 -23.01 -12.66 -8.39
C PHE A 726 -21.81 -13.38 -7.75
N VAL A 727 -21.86 -14.71 -7.79
CA VAL A 727 -20.80 -15.59 -7.33
C VAL A 727 -20.36 -16.52 -8.45
N GLU A 728 -19.08 -16.57 -8.75
CA GLU A 728 -18.50 -17.50 -9.72
C GLU A 728 -18.19 -18.83 -9.02
N ILE A 729 -18.76 -19.92 -9.55
CA ILE A 729 -18.54 -21.28 -9.08
C ILE A 729 -18.23 -22.20 -10.26
N ASP A 730 -17.42 -23.22 -10.03
CA ASP A 730 -17.12 -24.21 -11.05
C ASP A 730 -18.30 -25.18 -11.28
N PRO A 731 -18.39 -25.82 -12.48
CA PRO A 731 -19.48 -26.71 -12.82
C PRO A 731 -19.56 -27.97 -11.96
N GLU A 732 -18.44 -28.46 -11.40
CA GLU A 732 -18.43 -29.67 -10.54
C GLU A 732 -19.11 -29.35 -9.22
N LEU A 733 -18.72 -28.24 -8.56
CA LEU A 733 -19.37 -27.76 -7.33
C LEU A 733 -20.85 -27.44 -7.55
N ALA A 734 -21.18 -26.79 -8.69
CA ALA A 734 -22.55 -26.47 -9.05
C ALA A 734 -23.40 -27.73 -9.16
N GLY A 735 -22.87 -28.81 -9.79
CA GLY A 735 -23.53 -30.11 -9.89
C GLY A 735 -23.69 -30.79 -8.51
N GLU A 736 -22.69 -30.78 -7.66
CA GLU A 736 -22.75 -31.32 -6.30
C GLU A 736 -23.81 -30.68 -5.41
N LYS A 737 -24.04 -29.35 -5.62
CA LYS A 737 -25.00 -28.55 -4.85
C LYS A 737 -26.36 -28.37 -5.52
N ASP A 738 -26.64 -29.03 -6.66
CA ASP A 738 -27.84 -28.84 -7.48
C ASP A 738 -28.13 -27.37 -7.82
N ILE A 739 -27.10 -26.64 -8.17
CA ILE A 739 -27.17 -25.20 -8.51
C ILE A 739 -27.08 -25.06 -10.04
N ALA A 740 -28.10 -24.41 -10.64
CA ALA A 740 -28.05 -24.01 -12.04
C ALA A 740 -27.50 -22.58 -12.19
N ASN A 741 -26.99 -22.28 -13.38
CA ASN A 741 -26.57 -20.90 -13.71
C ASN A 741 -27.76 -19.94 -13.58
N GLY A 742 -27.59 -18.84 -12.86
CA GLY A 742 -28.63 -17.85 -12.57
C GLY A 742 -29.50 -18.14 -11.32
N ASP A 743 -29.33 -19.29 -10.68
CA ASP A 743 -29.99 -19.55 -9.41
C ASP A 743 -29.54 -18.56 -8.31
N MET A 744 -30.46 -18.22 -7.42
CA MET A 744 -30.09 -17.53 -6.18
C MET A 744 -29.42 -18.53 -5.25
N VAL A 745 -28.31 -18.12 -4.68
CA VAL A 745 -27.53 -18.92 -3.72
C VAL A 745 -27.16 -18.09 -2.52
N THR A 746 -26.97 -18.77 -1.39
CA THR A 746 -26.47 -18.18 -0.15
C THR A 746 -25.05 -18.67 0.12
N ILE A 747 -24.15 -17.74 0.30
CA ILE A 747 -22.77 -17.94 0.76
C ILE A 747 -22.74 -17.64 2.25
N SER A 748 -22.27 -18.57 3.05
CA SER A 748 -22.24 -18.41 4.51
C SER A 748 -20.84 -18.63 5.09
N THR A 749 -20.51 -17.83 6.08
CA THR A 749 -19.36 -18.01 6.98
C THR A 749 -19.88 -18.08 8.42
N SER A 750 -18.98 -18.16 9.40
CA SER A 750 -19.39 -18.08 10.82
C SER A 750 -19.93 -16.69 11.20
N ARG A 751 -19.69 -15.68 10.36
CA ARG A 751 -19.95 -14.26 10.63
C ARG A 751 -21.25 -13.74 9.99
N ALA A 752 -21.51 -14.13 8.75
CA ALA A 752 -22.65 -13.64 7.99
C ALA A 752 -23.09 -14.60 6.89
N GLU A 753 -24.25 -14.35 6.33
CA GLU A 753 -24.77 -14.94 5.11
C GLU A 753 -24.98 -13.83 4.05
N VAL A 754 -24.61 -14.11 2.80
CA VAL A 754 -24.73 -13.21 1.65
C VAL A 754 -25.43 -13.94 0.52
N GLU A 755 -26.38 -13.27 -0.13
CA GLU A 755 -27.10 -13.76 -1.30
C GLU A 755 -26.46 -13.25 -2.58
N ALA A 756 -26.32 -14.13 -3.58
CA ALA A 756 -25.79 -13.79 -4.88
C ALA A 756 -26.40 -14.65 -5.99
N ARG A 757 -26.33 -14.16 -7.24
CA ARG A 757 -26.64 -14.99 -8.43
C ARG A 757 -25.49 -15.94 -8.72
N ALA A 758 -25.77 -17.20 -8.90
CA ALA A 758 -24.77 -18.16 -9.32
C ALA A 758 -24.36 -17.93 -10.80
N LEU A 759 -23.09 -17.73 -11.03
CA LEU A 759 -22.46 -17.75 -12.33
C LEU A 759 -21.61 -19.01 -12.43
N VAL A 760 -22.19 -20.07 -13.05
CA VAL A 760 -21.48 -21.33 -13.23
C VAL A 760 -20.49 -21.20 -14.39
N THR A 761 -19.20 -21.31 -14.08
CA THR A 761 -18.16 -20.99 -15.06
C THR A 761 -16.83 -21.68 -14.76
N MET A 762 -16.10 -22.05 -15.81
CA MET A 762 -14.72 -22.56 -15.70
C MET A 762 -13.67 -21.47 -15.44
N ARG A 763 -14.06 -20.22 -15.27
CA ARG A 763 -13.13 -19.16 -14.89
C ARG A 763 -12.57 -19.36 -13.47
N MET A 764 -13.36 -19.98 -12.60
CA MET A 764 -12.89 -20.52 -11.32
C MET A 764 -12.79 -22.04 -11.49
N GLN A 765 -11.59 -22.59 -11.42
CA GLN A 765 -11.37 -24.02 -11.65
C GLN A 765 -11.17 -24.75 -10.32
N PRO A 766 -11.73 -25.96 -10.15
CA PRO A 766 -11.36 -26.79 -9.02
C PRO A 766 -9.87 -27.15 -9.13
N MET A 767 -9.18 -27.18 -8.01
CA MET A 767 -7.75 -27.46 -7.93
C MET A 767 -7.49 -28.72 -7.09
N ARG A 768 -6.47 -29.48 -7.42
CA ARG A 768 -6.05 -30.64 -6.61
C ARG A 768 -4.96 -30.21 -5.64
N ILE A 769 -5.31 -30.05 -4.39
CA ILE A 769 -4.43 -29.59 -3.30
C ILE A 769 -4.23 -30.74 -2.31
N ASN A 770 -2.97 -31.09 -2.01
CA ASN A 770 -2.64 -32.22 -1.12
C ASN A 770 -3.40 -33.53 -1.51
N GLY A 771 -3.61 -33.75 -2.82
CA GLY A 771 -4.32 -34.90 -3.36
C GLY A 771 -5.86 -34.85 -3.30
N ARG A 772 -6.46 -33.78 -2.78
CA ARG A 772 -7.90 -33.56 -2.69
C ARG A 772 -8.37 -32.46 -3.65
N VAL A 773 -9.59 -32.59 -4.15
CA VAL A 773 -10.24 -31.53 -4.91
C VAL A 773 -10.59 -30.40 -3.95
N THR A 774 -10.20 -29.19 -4.29
CA THR A 774 -10.49 -27.96 -3.56
C THR A 774 -11.19 -27.01 -4.50
N HIS A 775 -12.43 -26.65 -4.19
CA HIS A 775 -13.20 -25.67 -4.95
C HIS A 775 -12.85 -24.25 -4.50
N VAL A 776 -12.68 -23.36 -5.47
CA VAL A 776 -12.44 -21.93 -5.25
C VAL A 776 -13.63 -21.15 -5.77
N ILE A 777 -14.20 -20.31 -4.93
CA ILE A 777 -15.37 -19.48 -5.22
C ILE A 777 -14.91 -18.04 -5.40
N GLY A 778 -15.40 -17.37 -6.45
CA GLY A 778 -15.09 -15.99 -6.76
C GLY A 778 -16.22 -15.03 -6.39
N LEU A 779 -15.95 -14.01 -5.57
CA LEU A 779 -16.93 -13.00 -5.14
C LEU A 779 -16.44 -11.59 -5.46
N PRO A 780 -17.15 -10.80 -6.29
CA PRO A 780 -16.94 -9.36 -6.36
C PRO A 780 -17.58 -8.66 -5.14
N TYR A 781 -16.96 -7.61 -4.61
CA TYR A 781 -17.34 -7.00 -3.31
C TYR A 781 -17.90 -5.57 -3.43
N HIS A 782 -18.53 -5.24 -4.55
CA HIS A 782 -18.93 -3.85 -4.87
C HIS A 782 -20.34 -3.46 -4.45
N TRP A 783 -21.11 -4.34 -3.81
CA TRP A 783 -22.51 -4.10 -3.46
C TRP A 783 -22.68 -3.72 -1.99
N GLY A 784 -23.75 -3.03 -1.74
CA GLY A 784 -24.27 -2.59 -0.45
C GLY A 784 -25.70 -2.14 -0.59
N PRO A 785 -26.37 -1.74 0.50
CA PRO A 785 -27.79 -1.38 0.49
C PRO A 785 -28.14 -0.03 -0.15
N ALA A 786 -27.15 0.85 -0.45
CA ALA A 786 -27.37 2.16 -1.05
C ALA A 786 -26.99 2.23 -2.52
N GLY A 787 -27.71 3.02 -3.32
CA GLY A 787 -27.45 3.22 -4.75
C GLY A 787 -28.65 2.88 -5.64
N ILE A 788 -28.50 3.04 -6.96
CA ILE A 788 -29.49 2.62 -7.96
C ILE A 788 -29.62 1.08 -7.98
N VAL A 789 -28.48 0.40 -7.85
CA VAL A 789 -28.41 -1.05 -7.65
C VAL A 789 -27.90 -1.38 -6.26
N THR A 790 -28.46 -2.38 -5.64
CA THR A 790 -28.16 -2.79 -4.28
C THR A 790 -27.85 -4.28 -4.22
N GLY A 791 -27.25 -4.71 -3.11
CA GLY A 791 -26.95 -6.11 -2.82
C GLY A 791 -26.33 -6.27 -1.44
N ASP A 792 -26.06 -7.49 -1.06
CA ASP A 792 -25.46 -7.80 0.22
C ASP A 792 -23.98 -7.40 0.28
N ILE A 793 -23.49 -7.17 1.48
CA ILE A 793 -22.13 -6.73 1.75
C ILE A 793 -21.22 -7.93 1.87
N VAL A 794 -20.42 -8.22 0.84
CA VAL A 794 -19.49 -9.36 0.81
C VAL A 794 -18.45 -9.28 1.93
N ASN A 795 -18.04 -8.09 2.31
CA ASN A 795 -17.05 -7.89 3.36
C ASN A 795 -17.56 -8.27 4.77
N ASP A 796 -18.84 -8.48 4.96
CA ASP A 796 -19.40 -9.06 6.20
C ASP A 796 -19.00 -10.54 6.39
N LEU A 797 -18.63 -11.24 5.32
CA LEU A 797 -18.16 -12.61 5.37
C LEU A 797 -16.75 -12.77 5.93
N ILE A 798 -15.94 -11.68 5.95
CA ILE A 798 -14.52 -11.71 6.21
C ILE A 798 -14.20 -11.50 7.69
N GLY A 799 -13.28 -12.33 8.22
CA GLY A 799 -12.76 -12.18 9.58
C GLY A 799 -11.59 -11.17 9.67
N VAL A 800 -11.20 -10.84 10.89
CA VAL A 800 -10.11 -9.90 11.16
C VAL A 800 -8.86 -10.66 11.58
N GLY A 801 -8.12 -11.17 10.59
CA GLY A 801 -6.76 -11.69 10.73
C GLY A 801 -5.79 -10.77 10.00
N LEU A 802 -4.74 -10.29 10.66
CA LEU A 802 -3.85 -9.27 10.13
C LEU A 802 -2.43 -9.76 9.93
N GLU A 803 -1.81 -9.30 8.88
CA GLU A 803 -0.39 -9.48 8.61
C GLU A 803 0.45 -8.73 9.68
N PRO A 804 1.48 -9.36 10.24
CA PRO A 804 2.15 -8.84 11.44
C PRO A 804 2.95 -7.55 11.23
N ASN A 805 3.47 -7.29 10.04
CA ASN A 805 4.35 -6.14 9.80
C ASN A 805 3.58 -4.83 9.58
N VAL A 806 2.54 -4.87 8.74
CA VAL A 806 1.79 -3.68 8.31
C VAL A 806 0.30 -3.76 8.62
N GLN A 807 -0.14 -4.83 9.27
CA GLN A 807 -1.52 -5.05 9.71
C GLN A 807 -2.56 -5.02 8.56
N ILE A 808 -2.15 -5.39 7.35
CA ILE A 808 -3.10 -5.62 6.27
C ILE A 808 -3.95 -6.87 6.55
N HIS A 809 -5.22 -6.82 6.20
CA HIS A 809 -6.17 -7.90 6.44
C HIS A 809 -6.10 -9.02 5.40
N GLU A 810 -6.59 -10.20 5.77
CA GLU A 810 -6.79 -11.35 4.88
C GLU A 810 -8.15 -11.22 4.17
N ALA A 811 -8.16 -10.80 2.91
CA ALA A 811 -9.39 -10.66 2.13
C ALA A 811 -9.38 -11.44 0.82
N LYS A 812 -8.28 -12.16 0.53
CA LYS A 812 -8.11 -12.92 -0.73
C LYS A 812 -8.18 -14.42 -0.56
N ALA A 813 -8.19 -14.90 0.70
CA ALA A 813 -8.37 -16.32 1.00
C ALA A 813 -9.08 -16.48 2.34
N PHE A 814 -10.35 -16.86 2.31
CA PHE A 814 -11.13 -17.23 3.49
C PHE A 814 -12.07 -18.39 3.13
N THR A 815 -12.80 -18.92 4.09
CA THR A 815 -13.61 -20.13 3.89
C THR A 815 -15.09 -19.89 4.02
N CYS A 816 -15.91 -20.60 3.22
CA CYS A 816 -17.36 -20.53 3.25
C CYS A 816 -18.02 -21.88 3.02
N ASP A 817 -19.35 -21.93 3.28
CA ASP A 817 -20.26 -22.90 2.68
C ASP A 817 -21.16 -22.21 1.65
N LEU A 818 -21.73 -23.00 0.75
CA LEU A 818 -22.60 -22.56 -0.33
C LEU A 818 -23.85 -23.45 -0.40
N ARG A 819 -25.02 -22.83 -0.51
CA ARG A 819 -26.28 -23.53 -0.67
C ARG A 819 -27.21 -22.82 -1.65
N LYS A 820 -28.06 -23.58 -2.34
CA LYS A 820 -29.13 -23.06 -3.17
C LYS A 820 -30.21 -22.39 -2.33
N GLY A 821 -30.76 -21.25 -2.81
CA GLY A 821 -31.88 -20.54 -2.21
C GLY A 821 -31.48 -19.33 -1.37
N ALA A 822 -32.46 -18.66 -0.82
CA ALA A 822 -32.30 -17.46 -0.01
C ALA A 822 -31.71 -17.78 1.39
N ARG A 823 -31.13 -16.76 2.03
CA ARG A 823 -30.58 -16.86 3.38
C ARG A 823 -31.68 -17.19 4.42
N THR A 824 -31.25 -17.79 5.50
CA THR A 824 -32.14 -18.19 6.60
C THR A 824 -32.18 -17.16 7.73
N GLN A 825 -31.23 -16.24 7.75
CA GLN A 825 -31.08 -15.20 8.77
C GLN A 825 -30.95 -13.82 8.11
N GLY A 826 -31.47 -12.81 8.76
CA GLY A 826 -31.51 -11.44 8.25
C GLY A 826 -32.61 -11.17 7.21
N THR A 827 -32.71 -9.94 6.76
CA THR A 827 -33.63 -9.54 5.69
C THR A 827 -33.05 -9.92 4.33
N PRO A 828 -33.77 -10.66 3.46
CA PRO A 828 -33.30 -10.96 2.12
C PRO A 828 -32.89 -9.70 1.34
N ALA A 829 -31.89 -9.80 0.49
CA ALA A 829 -31.41 -8.66 -0.31
C ALA A 829 -32.52 -8.03 -1.16
N SER A 830 -33.45 -8.86 -1.65
CA SER A 830 -34.64 -8.42 -2.41
C SER A 830 -35.65 -7.59 -1.58
N GLU A 831 -35.58 -7.69 -0.25
CA GLU A 831 -36.48 -7.00 0.68
C GLU A 831 -35.79 -5.86 1.44
N GLN A 832 -34.47 -5.69 1.27
CA GLN A 832 -33.76 -4.57 1.87
C GLN A 832 -34.23 -3.28 1.21
N ARG A 833 -34.81 -2.40 2.02
CA ARG A 833 -35.14 -1.05 1.54
C ARG A 833 -33.85 -0.33 1.20
N GLN A 834 -33.86 0.36 0.07
CA GLN A 834 -32.81 1.33 -0.21
C GLN A 834 -32.88 2.43 0.85
N PRO A 835 -31.83 2.71 1.60
CA PRO A 835 -31.84 3.71 2.66
C PRO A 835 -32.32 5.09 2.19
N ASN A 836 -32.05 5.43 0.94
CA ASN A 836 -32.41 6.72 0.34
C ASN A 836 -33.84 6.79 -0.22
N ALA A 837 -34.60 5.70 -0.23
CA ALA A 837 -35.96 5.73 -0.79
C ALA A 837 -36.90 6.69 -0.02
N ASP A 838 -36.71 6.82 1.30
CA ASP A 838 -37.50 7.75 2.12
C ASP A 838 -36.97 9.20 2.11
N MET A 839 -35.67 9.38 1.86
CA MET A 839 -35.05 10.71 1.71
C MET A 839 -35.42 11.39 0.39
N THR A 840 -35.82 10.60 -0.60
CA THR A 840 -36.30 11.11 -1.89
C THR A 840 -37.73 11.73 -1.82
N GLN A 841 -38.45 11.56 -0.72
CA GLN A 841 -39.75 12.22 -0.52
C GLN A 841 -39.65 13.70 -0.09
N GLY A 842 -38.45 14.21 0.17
CA GLY A 842 -38.15 15.58 0.56
C GLY A 842 -37.89 16.58 -0.57
N GLY A 843 -38.44 16.44 -1.76
CA GLY A 843 -38.51 17.50 -2.78
C GLY A 843 -37.26 17.67 -3.66
N ALA A 844 -36.20 16.90 -3.45
CA ALA A 844 -34.99 16.93 -4.32
C ALA A 844 -35.08 15.97 -5.52
N VAL A 845 -35.98 14.99 -5.46
CA VAL A 845 -36.10 13.92 -6.45
C VAL A 845 -37.08 14.24 -7.58
N ASP A 846 -37.98 15.16 -7.39
CA ASP A 846 -38.86 15.60 -8.48
C ASP A 846 -38.12 16.29 -9.65
N ARG A 847 -36.93 16.80 -9.39
CA ARG A 847 -36.05 17.35 -10.44
C ARG A 847 -35.30 16.29 -11.23
N THR A 848 -35.03 15.15 -10.60
CA THR A 848 -34.29 14.07 -11.27
C THR A 848 -35.18 13.18 -12.12
N HIS A 849 -36.48 13.06 -11.81
CA HIS A 849 -37.38 12.26 -12.64
C HIS A 849 -37.73 12.90 -13.99
N SER A 850 -37.88 14.22 -14.05
CA SER A 850 -38.17 14.89 -15.32
C SER A 850 -36.91 15.07 -16.21
N GLU A 851 -35.76 15.34 -15.60
CA GLU A 851 -34.49 15.49 -16.32
C GLU A 851 -33.84 14.12 -16.64
N GLY A 852 -34.09 13.08 -15.84
CA GLY A 852 -33.60 11.73 -16.10
C GLY A 852 -34.33 11.01 -17.22
N GLU A 853 -35.65 11.21 -17.36
CA GLU A 853 -36.40 10.68 -18.49
C GLU A 853 -36.03 11.35 -19.80
N GLU A 854 -35.76 12.67 -19.80
CA GLU A 854 -35.26 13.34 -21.02
C GLU A 854 -33.85 12.90 -21.38
N MET A 855 -32.96 12.62 -20.43
CA MET A 855 -31.60 12.13 -20.70
C MET A 855 -31.56 10.68 -21.19
N LEU A 856 -32.53 9.83 -20.80
CA LEU A 856 -32.65 8.46 -21.27
C LEU A 856 -33.10 8.35 -22.74
N HIS A 857 -33.70 9.42 -23.29
CA HIS A 857 -34.21 9.47 -24.66
C HIS A 857 -33.26 10.12 -25.67
N HIS A 858 -32.13 10.71 -25.19
CA HIS A 858 -31.18 11.37 -26.09
C HIS A 858 -29.75 10.96 -25.76
N SER A 859 -29.01 10.55 -26.79
CA SER A 859 -27.56 10.32 -26.63
C SER A 859 -26.85 11.64 -26.25
N PRO A 860 -26.12 11.70 -25.13
CA PRO A 860 -25.38 12.92 -24.77
C PRO A 860 -24.28 13.31 -25.78
N LEU A 861 -23.92 12.42 -26.69
CA LEU A 861 -22.89 12.65 -27.71
C LEU A 861 -23.45 13.10 -29.04
N THR A 862 -24.71 12.80 -29.37
CA THR A 862 -25.28 13.06 -30.68
C THR A 862 -26.58 13.86 -30.65
N GLY A 863 -27.24 14.01 -29.49
CA GLY A 863 -28.55 14.67 -29.37
C GLY A 863 -29.71 13.94 -30.06
N LEU A 864 -29.47 12.68 -30.50
CA LEU A 864 -30.48 11.85 -31.14
C LEU A 864 -31.17 10.94 -30.11
N PRO A 865 -32.47 10.64 -30.31
CA PRO A 865 -33.18 9.67 -29.48
C PRO A 865 -32.50 8.29 -29.55
N LEU A 866 -32.36 7.65 -28.40
CA LEU A 866 -31.86 6.28 -28.30
C LEU A 866 -32.92 5.29 -28.78
#